data_0dae9bec631ec73d50b39836a8f834d3
#
_entry.id   0dae9bec631ec73d50b39836a8f834d3
#
_cell.length_a   1.000
_cell.length_b   1.000
_cell.length_c   1.000
_cell.angle_alpha   90.00
_cell.angle_beta   90.00
_cell.angle_gamma   90.00
#
_symmetry.space_group_name_H-M   'P 1'
#
loop_
_entity.id
_entity.type
_entity.pdbx_description
1 polymer ?
#
loop_
_entity_poly.entity_id
_entity_poly.type
_entity_poly.pdbx_seq_one_letter_code
_entity_poly.pdbx_strand_id
1 'polypeptide(L)'
;MSFDLYAPHTIKQQTPMMQQYLKIKSEHRDILLFYRMGDFYELFFDDAKRAAQLLDISQTQRGKAGGDPIPMAGVPYHAVENYLARLVQMGESVAICEQVGDPATSKGPVDRKVVRIVTPGTISDEALLQERQDNLLTSVWQSKKGTYGIAYLDINSGRFNVVEVNTDEAFTSTIQRLAPAELLYSESFENVHLIEHIKGARRRPEWEFDLDTAQHLLCEQFGTKDLVGFGVDKAHSALVAAGCLMQYVKDTQRIALPHIRAITLEHNEHAVILDAATRKNLELTVNLSGGFENTLAQVLDKTATPMGSRLLKRRIHTPVRNKDELNSRLNAISAILEVQLCGELHESLREIGDVERVIARLALCTARPRDLTRLRSALQALAPLHTLLNDASDPRIASIIKQSPELPDLQALLERAVIENPPVLIRDGGVIAPGYNSELDEWRNLSKGATDVLDQLELRERARTGISTLKIGYNRVHGFFIEVSRANAHLVPADYIRRQTLKNNERYIIPELKEHEDKVLGSQSKALALEKQLYEELFRFIAPHIEQLQIMAAALADLDVLNNLAERALTLNYAKPILCDNDNISIKQGRHPVVEQVMKEPFIANPVELNAQRKMLIITGPNMGGKSTYMRQTALIVLMAHIGSYVPADSAKIGNIDRIFTRIGASDDLASGRSTFMVEMTETATILNNATAQSLVLMDEIGRGTSTYDGLSLAYATADHLASKISAKTLFATHYFELTELAEQTPGLVNVHLDAIEHNDTIAFMHTVLDGAASKSFGLQVAALAGVPKSVINQAKQKLKLLENHQSVTAPNIEQQAFTFNNEAQQISPSEVELQLTAIDPDNLSPRQAHDLLYKLKALL
;
A
#
# COMPACT_ATOMS: atom_id res chain seq x y z
N MET A 1 11.07 39.20 22.22
CA MET A 1 11.91 37.99 22.40
C MET A 1 10.96 36.83 22.55
N SER A 2 10.92 35.92 21.62
CA SER A 2 10.11 34.70 21.76
C SER A 2 10.68 33.87 22.90
N PHE A 3 9.87 33.51 23.84
CA PHE A 3 10.24 32.69 25.00
C PHE A 3 10.60 31.30 24.51
N ASP A 4 11.91 30.99 24.45
CA ASP A 4 12.36 29.66 24.06
C ASP A 4 12.24 28.71 25.27
N LEU A 5 11.20 27.90 25.21
CA LEU A 5 10.87 26.89 26.23
C LEU A 5 12.02 25.85 26.43
N TYR A 6 12.81 25.63 25.40
CA TYR A 6 13.89 24.63 25.39
C TYR A 6 15.27 25.21 25.74
N ALA A 7 15.36 26.49 26.04
CA ALA A 7 16.63 27.09 26.45
C ALA A 7 17.10 26.50 27.81
N PRO A 8 18.38 26.20 27.97
CA PRO A 8 18.90 25.55 29.18
C PRO A 8 18.59 26.27 30.52
N HIS A 9 18.49 27.60 30.49
CA HIS A 9 18.13 28.40 31.65
C HIS A 9 16.64 28.28 31.98
N THR A 10 15.78 28.17 30.96
CA THR A 10 14.33 28.00 31.14
C THR A 10 14.01 26.61 31.70
N ILE A 11 14.70 25.58 31.20
CA ILE A 11 14.56 24.20 31.70
C ILE A 11 14.94 24.11 33.17
N LYS A 12 16.06 24.71 33.60
CA LYS A 12 16.54 24.68 34.98
C LYS A 12 15.56 25.31 36.00
N GLN A 13 14.67 26.17 35.57
CA GLN A 13 13.66 26.82 36.43
C GLN A 13 12.41 25.96 36.65
N GLN A 14 12.29 24.85 35.96
CA GLN A 14 11.15 23.95 36.05
C GLN A 14 11.30 22.92 37.18
N THR A 15 10.21 22.25 37.52
CA THR A 15 10.21 21.11 38.42
C THR A 15 11.09 19.96 37.87
N PRO A 16 11.71 19.10 38.70
CA PRO A 16 12.60 18.03 38.25
C PRO A 16 11.97 17.12 37.17
N MET A 17 10.68 16.80 37.29
CA MET A 17 9.92 16.03 36.29
C MET A 17 9.81 16.79 34.96
N MET A 18 9.49 18.07 35.01
CA MET A 18 9.34 18.91 33.84
C MET A 18 10.68 19.18 33.14
N GLN A 19 11.79 19.26 33.93
CA GLN A 19 13.15 19.32 33.38
C GLN A 19 13.46 18.07 32.55
N GLN A 20 13.12 16.88 33.08
CA GLN A 20 13.30 15.62 32.37
C GLN A 20 12.45 15.57 31.08
N TYR A 21 11.17 15.98 31.15
CA TYR A 21 10.29 16.06 30.00
C TYR A 21 10.83 16.98 28.91
N LEU A 22 11.19 18.21 29.26
CA LEU A 22 11.67 19.22 28.31
C LEU A 22 13.02 18.83 27.70
N LYS A 23 13.89 18.16 28.45
CA LYS A 23 15.14 17.62 27.92
C LYS A 23 14.87 16.57 26.83
N ILE A 24 14.01 15.60 27.10
CA ILE A 24 13.62 14.57 26.12
C ILE A 24 12.91 15.22 24.93
N LYS A 25 11.99 16.14 25.19
CA LYS A 25 11.25 16.84 24.12
C LYS A 25 12.15 17.70 23.21
N SER A 26 13.22 18.27 23.76
CA SER A 26 14.19 19.06 22.99
C SER A 26 14.91 18.23 21.90
N GLU A 27 15.03 16.91 22.11
CA GLU A 27 15.59 15.97 21.13
C GLU A 27 14.55 15.52 20.09
N HIS A 28 13.25 15.73 20.36
CA HIS A 28 12.12 15.26 19.53
C HIS A 28 11.07 16.38 19.31
N ARG A 29 11.51 17.58 18.88
CA ARG A 29 10.67 18.78 18.83
C ARG A 29 9.42 18.63 17.97
N ASP A 30 9.54 17.97 16.82
CA ASP A 30 8.48 17.86 15.81
C ASP A 30 7.60 16.59 15.98
N ILE A 31 7.87 15.77 17.00
CA ILE A 31 7.20 14.50 17.24
C ILE A 31 6.40 14.61 18.55
N LEU A 32 5.17 14.14 18.58
CA LEU A 32 4.36 14.08 19.80
C LEU A 32 5.03 13.18 20.85
N LEU A 33 5.26 13.68 22.07
CA LEU A 33 5.90 12.92 23.13
C LEU A 33 4.86 12.34 24.09
N PHE A 34 4.66 11.04 24.04
CA PHE A 34 3.84 10.28 24.99
C PHE A 34 4.69 9.91 26.21
N TYR A 35 4.58 10.71 27.26
CA TYR A 35 5.40 10.62 28.45
C TYR A 35 4.71 9.82 29.55
N ARG A 36 5.24 8.65 29.90
CA ARG A 36 4.61 7.74 30.86
C ARG A 36 4.54 8.30 32.28
N MET A 37 3.31 8.40 32.79
CA MET A 37 3.01 8.86 34.15
C MET A 37 1.95 7.95 34.80
N GLY A 38 2.43 6.95 35.56
CA GLY A 38 1.52 5.95 36.16
C GLY A 38 0.70 5.20 35.10
N ASP A 39 -0.61 5.30 35.15
CA ASP A 39 -1.54 4.63 34.20
C ASP A 39 -1.87 5.46 32.96
N PHE A 40 -1.17 6.59 32.75
CA PHE A 40 -1.39 7.46 31.61
C PHE A 40 -0.10 7.74 30.85
N TYR A 41 -0.23 8.04 29.57
CA TYR A 41 0.72 8.84 28.82
C TYR A 41 0.26 10.28 28.84
N GLU A 42 1.04 11.16 29.41
CA GLU A 42 0.74 12.60 29.49
C GLU A 42 1.54 13.36 28.43
N LEU A 43 0.89 14.34 27.84
CA LEU A 43 1.46 15.28 26.87
C LEU A 43 1.35 16.67 27.48
N PHE A 44 2.35 17.54 27.21
CA PHE A 44 2.41 18.88 27.77
C PHE A 44 2.64 19.93 26.69
N PHE A 45 2.36 21.17 26.99
CA PHE A 45 2.55 22.34 26.13
C PHE A 45 1.85 22.20 24.79
N ASP A 46 2.56 22.43 23.69
CA ASP A 46 1.99 22.38 22.33
C ASP A 46 1.60 20.97 21.91
N ASP A 47 2.28 19.94 22.41
CA ASP A 47 1.90 18.54 22.18
C ASP A 47 0.51 18.25 22.78
N ALA A 48 0.19 18.81 23.94
CA ALA A 48 -1.11 18.64 24.56
C ALA A 48 -2.21 19.30 23.72
N LYS A 49 -1.96 20.52 23.22
CA LYS A 49 -2.92 21.22 22.34
C LYS A 49 -3.15 20.46 21.04
N ARG A 50 -2.05 20.03 20.40
CA ARG A 50 -2.09 19.28 19.14
C ARG A 50 -2.81 17.95 19.31
N ALA A 51 -2.48 17.19 20.35
CA ALA A 51 -3.13 15.90 20.63
C ALA A 51 -4.62 16.08 20.97
N ALA A 52 -4.99 17.10 21.76
CA ALA A 52 -6.39 17.39 22.07
C ALA A 52 -7.20 17.67 20.81
N GLN A 53 -6.65 18.44 19.88
CA GLN A 53 -7.29 18.76 18.61
C GLN A 53 -7.41 17.52 17.68
N LEU A 54 -6.35 16.72 17.55
CA LEU A 54 -6.32 15.57 16.63
C LEU A 54 -7.13 14.38 17.14
N LEU A 55 -7.14 14.17 18.45
CA LEU A 55 -7.75 13.00 19.08
C LEU A 55 -9.14 13.28 19.67
N ASP A 56 -9.55 14.55 19.70
CA ASP A 56 -10.78 14.98 20.38
C ASP A 56 -10.80 14.56 21.85
N ILE A 57 -9.70 14.82 22.58
CA ILE A 57 -9.56 14.55 24.01
C ILE A 57 -9.52 15.85 24.81
N SER A 58 -9.94 15.76 26.08
CA SER A 58 -9.99 16.91 26.96
C SER A 58 -8.59 17.44 27.27
N GLN A 59 -8.40 18.76 27.06
CA GLN A 59 -7.22 19.47 27.52
C GLN A 59 -7.43 19.94 28.96
N THR A 60 -6.47 19.66 29.81
CA THR A 60 -6.41 20.07 31.21
C THR A 60 -5.16 20.93 31.47
N GLN A 61 -4.89 21.27 32.71
CA GLN A 61 -3.74 22.09 33.10
C GLN A 61 -3.03 21.45 34.30
N ARG A 62 -1.70 21.50 34.31
CA ARG A 62 -0.87 20.95 35.42
C ARG A 62 0.30 21.87 35.75
N GLY A 63 0.21 22.54 36.88
CA GLY A 63 1.28 23.45 37.35
C GLY A 63 1.38 24.72 36.53
N LYS A 64 2.48 25.43 36.69
CA LYS A 64 2.78 26.69 35.99
C LYS A 64 4.22 26.71 35.49
N ALA A 65 4.44 27.23 34.29
CA ALA A 65 5.78 27.51 33.76
C ALA A 65 5.86 29.00 33.38
N GLY A 66 6.81 29.73 33.96
CA GLY A 66 6.93 31.16 33.73
C GLY A 66 5.75 32.03 34.17
N GLY A 67 4.89 31.50 35.07
CA GLY A 67 3.68 32.17 35.54
C GLY A 67 2.38 31.67 34.86
N ASP A 68 2.48 31.07 33.66
CA ASP A 68 1.34 30.54 32.90
C ASP A 68 1.04 29.06 33.23
N PRO A 69 -0.23 28.64 33.23
CA PRO A 69 -0.61 27.26 33.42
C PRO A 69 -0.11 26.39 32.28
N ILE A 70 0.46 25.20 32.60
CA ILE A 70 0.97 24.26 31.60
C ILE A 70 -0.20 23.46 31.01
N PRO A 71 -0.50 23.59 29.71
CA PRO A 71 -1.49 22.74 29.05
C PRO A 71 -1.07 21.27 29.15
N MET A 72 -2.00 20.39 29.46
CA MET A 72 -1.81 18.95 29.58
C MET A 72 -2.96 18.21 28.92
N ALA A 73 -2.65 17.13 28.24
CA ALA A 73 -3.61 16.13 27.79
C ALA A 73 -3.06 14.74 28.15
N GLY A 74 -3.93 13.76 28.30
CA GLY A 74 -3.49 12.42 28.64
C GLY A 74 -4.34 11.34 28.00
N VAL A 75 -3.69 10.24 27.65
CA VAL A 75 -4.34 9.02 27.15
C VAL A 75 -4.07 7.86 28.10
N PRO A 76 -5.10 7.04 28.41
CA PRO A 76 -4.88 5.88 29.28
C PRO A 76 -3.89 4.89 28.65
N TYR A 77 -2.94 4.40 29.43
CA TYR A 77 -1.95 3.44 28.97
C TYR A 77 -2.55 2.20 28.31
N HIS A 78 -3.62 1.65 28.88
CA HIS A 78 -4.26 0.45 28.34
C HIS A 78 -4.99 0.67 27.00
N ALA A 79 -5.29 1.92 26.64
CA ALA A 79 -6.00 2.30 25.42
C ALA A 79 -5.09 2.99 24.40
N VAL A 80 -3.79 3.11 24.68
CA VAL A 80 -2.83 3.90 23.86
C VAL A 80 -2.81 3.48 22.39
N GLU A 81 -2.97 2.19 22.09
CA GLU A 81 -2.95 1.66 20.74
C GLU A 81 -4.02 2.29 19.85
N ASN A 82 -5.24 2.48 20.34
CA ASN A 82 -6.31 3.12 19.58
C ASN A 82 -6.01 4.60 19.25
N TYR A 83 -5.36 5.30 20.17
CA TYR A 83 -4.94 6.69 19.95
C TYR A 83 -3.76 6.79 18.99
N LEU A 84 -2.78 5.87 19.09
CA LEU A 84 -1.68 5.76 18.16
C LEU A 84 -2.18 5.47 16.74
N ALA A 85 -3.13 4.55 16.57
CA ALA A 85 -3.73 4.25 15.28
C ALA A 85 -4.30 5.48 14.59
N ARG A 86 -5.06 6.30 15.33
CA ARG A 86 -5.65 7.54 14.81
C ARG A 86 -4.58 8.56 14.41
N LEU A 87 -3.57 8.78 15.26
CA LEU A 87 -2.48 9.73 14.98
C LEU A 87 -1.68 9.32 13.74
N VAL A 88 -1.33 8.05 13.67
CA VAL A 88 -0.55 7.52 12.56
C VAL A 88 -1.32 7.61 11.22
N GLN A 89 -2.62 7.32 11.21
CA GLN A 89 -3.47 7.49 10.02
C GLN A 89 -3.57 8.95 9.56
N MET A 90 -3.35 9.90 10.47
CA MET A 90 -3.26 11.33 10.14
C MET A 90 -1.86 11.75 9.66
N GLY A 91 -0.89 10.82 9.62
CA GLY A 91 0.50 11.10 9.24
C GLY A 91 1.40 11.57 10.39
N GLU A 92 0.91 11.51 11.63
CA GLU A 92 1.65 11.94 12.81
C GLU A 92 2.64 10.87 13.30
N SER A 93 3.72 11.33 13.95
CA SER A 93 4.64 10.46 14.67
C SER A 93 4.59 10.69 16.17
N VAL A 94 4.83 9.61 16.91
CA VAL A 94 4.75 9.61 18.37
C VAL A 94 5.98 8.96 18.97
N ALA A 95 6.70 9.69 19.83
CA ALA A 95 7.77 9.14 20.64
C ALA A 95 7.18 8.55 21.93
N ILE A 96 7.38 7.27 22.15
CA ILE A 96 6.93 6.55 23.34
C ILE A 96 8.03 6.58 24.39
N CYS A 97 7.76 7.26 25.49
CA CYS A 97 8.68 7.45 26.60
C CYS A 97 8.24 6.63 27.82
N GLU A 98 9.03 5.61 28.16
CA GLU A 98 8.77 4.69 29.27
C GLU A 98 9.67 4.96 30.49
N GLN A 99 9.21 4.49 31.64
CA GLN A 99 9.97 4.49 32.87
C GLN A 99 11.05 3.41 32.80
N VAL A 100 12.28 3.77 33.16
CA VAL A 100 13.43 2.87 33.21
C VAL A 100 13.93 2.77 34.68
N GLY A 101 13.96 1.55 35.20
CA GLY A 101 14.33 1.27 36.59
C GLY A 101 13.14 1.00 37.52
N ASP A 102 13.44 0.63 38.74
CA ASP A 102 12.41 0.30 39.75
C ASP A 102 11.98 1.56 40.52
N PRO A 103 10.68 1.92 40.48
CA PRO A 103 10.13 3.04 41.22
C PRO A 103 10.38 2.96 42.75
N ALA A 104 10.48 1.73 43.29
CA ALA A 104 10.64 1.50 44.73
C ALA A 104 12.08 1.83 45.23
N THR A 105 13.07 1.82 44.34
CA THR A 105 14.48 2.07 44.68
C THR A 105 14.98 3.46 44.29
N SER A 106 14.19 4.25 43.59
CA SER A 106 14.57 5.56 43.07
C SER A 106 14.49 6.66 44.15
N LYS A 107 15.60 7.39 44.37
CA LYS A 107 15.67 8.57 45.25
C LYS A 107 15.28 9.88 44.53
N GLY A 108 14.30 9.86 43.62
CA GLY A 108 13.87 11.01 42.83
C GLY A 108 12.84 10.62 41.79
N PRO A 109 12.56 11.48 40.80
CA PRO A 109 11.73 11.06 39.63
C PRO A 109 12.39 9.88 38.95
N VAL A 110 11.63 8.81 38.71
CA VAL A 110 12.09 7.64 37.94
C VAL A 110 12.62 8.10 36.59
N ASP A 111 13.76 7.59 36.16
CA ASP A 111 14.29 7.89 34.83
C ASP A 111 13.35 7.44 33.73
N ARG A 112 13.29 8.24 32.69
CA ARG A 112 12.47 7.96 31.51
C ARG A 112 13.29 8.11 30.25
N LYS A 113 13.06 7.21 29.30
CA LYS A 113 13.73 7.23 27.98
C LYS A 113 12.72 6.96 26.88
N VAL A 114 12.96 7.54 25.72
CA VAL A 114 12.23 7.17 24.51
C VAL A 114 12.70 5.76 24.09
N VAL A 115 11.79 4.81 24.18
CA VAL A 115 12.05 3.40 23.85
C VAL A 115 11.83 3.11 22.37
N ARG A 116 10.90 3.80 21.74
CA ARG A 116 10.65 3.73 20.28
C ARG A 116 9.94 4.99 19.81
N ILE A 117 10.05 5.24 18.50
CA ILE A 117 9.27 6.27 17.81
C ILE A 117 8.34 5.53 16.84
N VAL A 118 7.04 5.71 17.00
CA VAL A 118 6.02 5.15 16.13
C VAL A 118 5.74 6.16 15.03
N THR A 119 6.01 5.77 13.79
CA THR A 119 5.77 6.61 12.60
C THR A 119 4.90 5.84 11.59
N PRO A 120 4.24 6.50 10.64
CA PRO A 120 3.40 5.81 9.66
C PRO A 120 4.09 4.67 8.92
N GLY A 121 5.38 4.83 8.57
CA GLY A 121 6.17 3.85 7.83
C GLY A 121 6.84 2.79 8.68
N THR A 122 6.93 2.99 10.01
CA THR A 122 7.65 2.08 10.92
C THR A 122 6.75 1.37 11.93
N ILE A 123 5.46 1.30 11.67
CA ILE A 123 4.49 0.55 12.49
C ILE A 123 4.78 -0.94 12.38
N SER A 124 4.84 -1.61 13.52
CA SER A 124 4.95 -3.07 13.62
C SER A 124 3.77 -3.71 14.38
N ASP A 125 2.92 -2.92 15.00
CA ASP A 125 1.78 -3.40 15.78
C ASP A 125 0.62 -3.79 14.85
N GLU A 126 0.11 -5.03 15.01
CA GLU A 126 -0.98 -5.58 14.20
C GLU A 126 -2.24 -4.72 14.25
N ALA A 127 -2.56 -4.15 15.41
CA ALA A 127 -3.74 -3.30 15.58
C ALA A 127 -3.71 -1.98 14.78
N LEU A 128 -2.52 -1.56 14.35
CA LEU A 128 -2.30 -0.31 13.62
C LEU A 128 -2.17 -0.53 12.11
N LEU A 129 -1.98 -1.77 11.66
CA LEU A 129 -1.72 -2.15 10.27
C LEU A 129 -2.99 -2.58 9.56
N GLN A 130 -3.08 -2.26 8.28
CA GLN A 130 -4.05 -2.90 7.40
C GLN A 130 -3.54 -4.29 7.03
N GLU A 131 -4.36 -5.30 7.27
CA GLU A 131 -3.96 -6.71 7.21
C GLU A 131 -3.48 -7.11 5.82
N ARG A 132 -4.24 -6.74 4.78
CA ARG A 132 -4.02 -7.14 3.38
C ARG A 132 -3.31 -6.09 2.53
N GLN A 133 -2.58 -5.14 3.17
CA GLN A 133 -1.80 -4.10 2.48
C GLN A 133 -0.38 -4.05 3.03
N ASP A 134 0.58 -3.74 2.14
CA ASP A 134 1.95 -3.42 2.55
C ASP A 134 1.97 -2.08 3.27
N ASN A 135 2.90 -1.91 4.21
CA ASN A 135 3.13 -0.65 4.90
C ASN A 135 4.54 -0.15 4.58
N LEU A 136 4.67 0.63 3.53
CA LEU A 136 5.95 1.02 2.98
C LEU A 136 6.48 2.32 3.59
N LEU A 137 7.72 2.26 4.08
CA LEU A 137 8.57 3.41 4.31
C LEU A 137 9.42 3.60 3.06
N THR A 138 9.42 4.80 2.49
CA THR A 138 10.16 5.12 1.27
C THR A 138 11.11 6.28 1.52
N SER A 139 12.28 6.26 0.92
CA SER A 139 13.23 7.37 0.88
C SER A 139 13.55 7.72 -0.56
N VAL A 140 13.64 9.01 -0.86
CA VAL A 140 13.95 9.51 -2.20
C VAL A 140 15.09 10.51 -2.17
N TRP A 141 15.95 10.41 -3.16
CA TRP A 141 17.04 11.33 -3.37
C TRP A 141 17.25 11.60 -4.86
N GLN A 142 17.64 12.81 -5.23
CA GLN A 142 17.88 13.20 -6.60
C GLN A 142 19.33 13.56 -6.78
N SER A 143 19.99 12.92 -7.74
CA SER A 143 21.38 13.25 -8.11
C SER A 143 21.44 14.57 -8.90
N LYS A 144 22.60 15.20 -8.90
CA LYS A 144 22.87 16.40 -9.74
C LYS A 144 22.69 16.17 -11.23
N LYS A 145 22.65 14.91 -11.69
CA LYS A 145 22.40 14.52 -13.08
C LYS A 145 20.94 14.30 -13.39
N GLY A 146 20.04 14.51 -12.41
CA GLY A 146 18.60 14.32 -12.56
C GLY A 146 18.10 12.88 -12.31
N THR A 147 18.98 11.92 -12.01
CA THR A 147 18.55 10.56 -11.65
C THR A 147 17.94 10.54 -10.25
N TYR A 148 16.77 10.00 -10.12
CA TYR A 148 16.10 9.74 -8.85
C TYR A 148 16.47 8.35 -8.32
N GLY A 149 16.99 8.30 -7.11
CA GLY A 149 17.14 7.09 -6.33
C GLY A 149 15.96 6.96 -5.37
N ILE A 150 15.31 5.81 -5.39
CA ILE A 150 14.16 5.48 -4.55
C ILE A 150 14.50 4.20 -3.81
N ALA A 151 14.41 4.23 -2.48
CA ALA A 151 14.52 3.07 -1.63
C ALA A 151 13.23 2.88 -0.86
N TYR A 152 12.75 1.65 -0.71
CA TYR A 152 11.57 1.37 0.07
C TYR A 152 11.67 0.07 0.86
N LEU A 153 11.13 0.10 2.04
CA LEU A 153 11.18 -0.98 3.02
C LEU A 153 9.79 -1.24 3.60
N ASP A 154 9.40 -2.48 3.63
CA ASP A 154 8.34 -2.97 4.51
C ASP A 154 8.99 -3.59 5.75
N ILE A 155 8.94 -2.89 6.87
CA ILE A 155 9.54 -3.35 8.13
C ILE A 155 8.85 -4.63 8.66
N ASN A 156 7.60 -4.88 8.24
CA ASN A 156 6.81 -6.01 8.69
C ASN A 156 7.05 -7.31 7.92
N SER A 157 7.83 -7.23 6.84
CA SER A 157 8.29 -8.40 6.07
C SER A 157 9.82 -8.47 6.00
N GLY A 158 10.50 -7.35 6.25
CA GLY A 158 11.95 -7.19 6.04
C GLY A 158 12.33 -7.00 4.57
N ARG A 159 11.35 -6.80 3.67
CA ARG A 159 11.58 -6.60 2.25
C ARG A 159 12.11 -5.19 1.98
N PHE A 160 13.33 -5.12 1.48
CA PHE A 160 14.04 -3.89 1.19
C PHE A 160 14.44 -3.84 -0.29
N ASN A 161 13.87 -2.88 -1.01
CA ASN A 161 14.07 -2.73 -2.44
C ASN A 161 14.56 -1.33 -2.80
N VAL A 162 15.26 -1.25 -3.91
CA VAL A 162 15.74 0.03 -4.48
C VAL A 162 15.48 0.07 -5.97
N VAL A 163 15.28 1.29 -6.49
CA VAL A 163 15.08 1.52 -7.92
C VAL A 163 15.65 2.88 -8.32
N GLU A 164 16.20 2.97 -9.53
CA GLU A 164 16.62 4.25 -10.14
C GLU A 164 15.75 4.59 -11.34
N VAL A 165 15.33 5.85 -11.42
CA VAL A 165 14.57 6.37 -12.55
C VAL A 165 15.09 7.74 -12.97
N ASN A 166 14.95 8.07 -14.26
CA ASN A 166 15.61 9.23 -14.85
C ASN A 166 14.64 10.35 -15.26
N THR A 167 13.33 10.16 -15.08
CA THR A 167 12.32 11.15 -15.45
C THR A 167 11.33 11.38 -14.30
N ASP A 168 10.78 12.59 -14.23
CA ASP A 168 9.76 12.97 -13.25
C ASP A 168 8.52 12.10 -13.35
N GLU A 169 8.18 11.69 -14.58
CA GLU A 169 7.06 10.82 -14.86
C GLU A 169 7.28 9.42 -14.27
N ALA A 170 8.46 8.80 -14.54
CA ALA A 170 8.79 7.49 -14.00
C ALA A 170 8.89 7.53 -12.46
N PHE A 171 9.39 8.64 -11.90
CA PHE A 171 9.42 8.91 -10.47
C PHE A 171 8.00 8.94 -9.89
N THR A 172 7.13 9.79 -10.45
CA THR A 172 5.74 9.92 -9.99
C THR A 172 4.98 8.60 -10.11
N SER A 173 5.15 7.89 -11.23
CA SER A 173 4.53 6.57 -11.44
C SER A 173 5.01 5.54 -10.39
N THR A 174 6.31 5.55 -10.05
CA THR A 174 6.87 4.65 -9.04
C THR A 174 6.34 4.98 -7.64
N ILE A 175 6.31 6.25 -7.26
CA ILE A 175 5.77 6.68 -5.95
C ILE A 175 4.28 6.35 -5.82
N GLN A 176 3.50 6.56 -6.87
CA GLN A 176 2.07 6.19 -6.86
C GLN A 176 1.86 4.67 -6.78
N ARG A 177 2.72 3.88 -7.45
CA ARG A 177 2.71 2.41 -7.33
C ARG A 177 3.00 1.95 -5.90
N LEU A 178 3.99 2.56 -5.26
CA LEU A 178 4.41 2.21 -3.90
C LEU A 178 3.40 2.67 -2.86
N ALA A 179 2.68 3.77 -3.12
CA ALA A 179 1.72 4.38 -2.19
C ALA A 179 2.27 4.43 -0.75
N PRO A 180 3.42 5.09 -0.53
CA PRO A 180 4.13 5.01 0.74
C PRO A 180 3.31 5.56 1.90
N ALA A 181 3.31 4.84 3.03
CA ALA A 181 2.74 5.32 4.28
C ALA A 181 3.56 6.49 4.86
N GLU A 182 4.87 6.47 4.60
CA GLU A 182 5.80 7.54 4.97
C GLU A 182 6.89 7.67 3.91
N LEU A 183 7.25 8.93 3.57
CA LEU A 183 8.25 9.22 2.57
C LEU A 183 9.30 10.20 3.12
N LEU A 184 10.56 9.80 3.07
CA LEU A 184 11.72 10.60 3.46
C LEU A 184 12.32 11.27 2.23
N TYR A 185 12.67 12.55 2.33
CA TYR A 185 13.32 13.26 1.24
C TYR A 185 14.36 14.25 1.76
N SER A 186 15.41 14.47 0.97
CA SER A 186 16.48 15.40 1.30
C SER A 186 15.98 16.86 1.33
N GLU A 187 16.54 17.67 2.20
CA GLU A 187 16.27 19.11 2.19
C GLU A 187 16.74 19.83 0.92
N SER A 188 17.63 19.21 0.14
CA SER A 188 18.05 19.67 -1.19
C SER A 188 17.17 19.15 -2.34
N PHE A 189 16.10 18.39 -2.06
CA PHE A 189 15.20 17.86 -3.08
C PHE A 189 14.41 19.00 -3.76
N GLU A 190 14.68 19.24 -5.04
CA GLU A 190 14.12 20.39 -5.77
C GLU A 190 12.65 20.19 -6.14
N ASN A 191 12.27 18.97 -6.52
CA ASN A 191 10.94 18.64 -7.07
C ASN A 191 9.90 18.29 -5.98
N VAL A 192 9.83 19.07 -4.91
CA VAL A 192 8.93 18.85 -3.76
C VAL A 192 7.46 18.77 -4.19
N HIS A 193 7.06 19.49 -5.23
CA HIS A 193 5.70 19.48 -5.77
C HIS A 193 5.23 18.09 -6.23
N LEU A 194 6.15 17.16 -6.55
CA LEU A 194 5.82 15.79 -6.93
C LEU A 194 5.40 14.92 -5.72
N ILE A 195 5.77 15.32 -4.50
CA ILE A 195 5.58 14.54 -3.26
C ILE A 195 4.77 15.25 -2.18
N GLU A 196 4.45 16.54 -2.34
CA GLU A 196 3.76 17.35 -1.32
C GLU A 196 2.35 16.84 -0.97
N HIS A 197 1.71 16.09 -1.87
CA HIS A 197 0.41 15.47 -1.64
C HIS A 197 0.46 14.26 -0.67
N ILE A 198 1.66 13.76 -0.35
CA ILE A 198 1.85 12.60 0.53
C ILE A 198 1.83 13.06 1.98
N LYS A 199 0.81 12.69 2.73
CA LYS A 199 0.62 13.13 4.13
C LYS A 199 1.78 12.78 5.06
N GLY A 200 2.47 11.66 4.81
CA GLY A 200 3.63 11.18 5.57
C GLY A 200 4.98 11.65 5.03
N ALA A 201 5.04 12.69 4.17
CA ALA A 201 6.30 13.20 3.64
C ALA A 201 7.10 13.93 4.74
N ARG A 202 8.38 13.55 4.90
CA ARG A 202 9.29 14.08 5.92
C ARG A 202 10.59 14.53 5.31
N ARG A 203 10.93 15.78 5.55
CA ARG A 203 12.21 16.36 5.19
C ARG A 203 13.31 15.87 6.11
N ARG A 204 14.45 15.46 5.53
CA ARG A 204 15.63 15.00 6.28
C ARG A 204 16.86 15.84 5.91
N PRO A 205 17.80 16.02 6.85
CA PRO A 205 19.03 16.77 6.60
C PRO A 205 19.87 16.15 5.48
N GLU A 206 20.55 16.99 4.71
CA GLU A 206 21.38 16.55 3.57
C GLU A 206 22.48 15.55 3.95
N TRP A 207 23.05 15.67 5.14
CA TRP A 207 24.12 14.77 5.61
C TRP A 207 23.69 13.31 5.80
N GLU A 208 22.40 13.04 5.85
CA GLU A 208 21.88 11.65 5.88
C GLU A 208 21.88 10.99 4.48
N PHE A 209 22.14 11.78 3.43
CA PHE A 209 22.15 11.34 2.03
C PHE A 209 23.58 11.30 1.47
N ASP A 210 24.47 10.61 2.16
CA ASP A 210 25.86 10.41 1.76
C ASP A 210 26.11 8.97 1.30
N LEU A 211 26.79 8.79 0.15
CA LEU A 211 26.97 7.47 -0.45
C LEU A 211 27.90 6.57 0.37
N ASP A 212 29.01 7.11 0.85
CA ASP A 212 30.00 6.32 1.60
C ASP A 212 29.42 5.85 2.95
N THR A 213 28.71 6.74 3.63
CA THR A 213 27.97 6.43 4.86
C THR A 213 26.87 5.39 4.61
N ALA A 214 26.13 5.53 3.50
CA ALA A 214 25.08 4.59 3.11
C ALA A 214 25.64 3.18 2.86
N GLN A 215 26.73 3.07 2.09
CA GLN A 215 27.37 1.79 1.81
C GLN A 215 27.89 1.13 3.10
N HIS A 216 28.54 1.90 3.96
CA HIS A 216 29.03 1.38 5.25
C HIS A 216 27.88 0.87 6.13
N LEU A 217 26.82 1.66 6.28
CA LEU A 217 25.65 1.32 7.09
C LEU A 217 24.92 0.05 6.59
N LEU A 218 24.80 -0.08 5.27
CA LEU A 218 24.16 -1.24 4.62
C LEU A 218 25.04 -2.49 4.73
N CYS A 219 26.36 -2.37 4.54
CA CYS A 219 27.30 -3.46 4.74
C CYS A 219 27.30 -3.96 6.20
N GLU A 220 27.27 -3.04 7.15
CA GLU A 220 27.14 -3.39 8.58
C GLU A 220 25.82 -4.13 8.84
N GLN A 221 24.69 -3.63 8.30
CA GLN A 221 23.37 -4.24 8.47
C GLN A 221 23.31 -5.67 7.92
N PHE A 222 23.89 -5.91 6.75
CA PHE A 222 23.84 -7.21 6.09
C PHE A 222 25.01 -8.14 6.48
N GLY A 223 26.00 -7.65 7.24
CA GLY A 223 27.18 -8.41 7.65
C GLY A 223 28.09 -8.75 6.47
N THR A 224 28.16 -7.91 5.45
CA THR A 224 28.94 -8.10 4.23
C THR A 224 30.07 -7.08 4.11
N LYS A 225 31.09 -7.39 3.29
CA LYS A 225 32.19 -6.46 3.02
C LYS A 225 31.84 -5.40 1.99
N ASP A 226 30.98 -5.75 1.05
CA ASP A 226 30.48 -4.89 -0.03
C ASP A 226 29.06 -5.27 -0.42
N LEU A 227 28.48 -4.53 -1.36
CA LEU A 227 27.11 -4.73 -1.84
C LEU A 227 27.04 -5.40 -3.22
N VAL A 228 28.18 -5.85 -3.77
CA VAL A 228 28.26 -6.48 -5.11
C VAL A 228 27.42 -7.75 -5.17
N GLY A 229 27.41 -8.55 -4.10
CA GLY A 229 26.61 -9.77 -4.01
C GLY A 229 25.10 -9.57 -4.13
N PHE A 230 24.60 -8.35 -3.86
CA PHE A 230 23.20 -7.96 -4.04
C PHE A 230 22.91 -7.35 -5.41
N GLY A 231 23.93 -7.07 -6.23
CA GLY A 231 23.78 -6.44 -7.55
C GLY A 231 23.37 -4.96 -7.51
N VAL A 232 23.55 -4.28 -6.37
CA VAL A 232 23.12 -2.88 -6.16
C VAL A 232 24.29 -1.89 -6.18
N ASP A 233 25.54 -2.38 -6.31
CA ASP A 233 26.77 -1.59 -6.20
C ASP A 233 26.86 -0.40 -7.17
N LYS A 234 26.18 -0.47 -8.31
CA LYS A 234 26.14 0.57 -9.34
C LYS A 234 24.98 1.55 -9.21
N ALA A 235 23.98 1.24 -8.40
CA ALA A 235 22.78 2.04 -8.21
C ALA A 235 23.03 3.13 -7.14
N HIS A 236 23.95 4.05 -7.41
CA HIS A 236 24.44 5.01 -6.42
C HIS A 236 23.35 5.91 -5.85
N SER A 237 22.47 6.42 -6.71
CA SER A 237 21.36 7.28 -6.25
C SER A 237 20.40 6.54 -5.35
N ALA A 238 20.11 5.28 -5.69
CA ALA A 238 19.24 4.43 -4.90
C ALA A 238 19.89 4.01 -3.57
N LEU A 239 21.21 3.78 -3.56
CA LEU A 239 21.95 3.47 -2.34
C LEU A 239 21.98 4.64 -1.35
N VAL A 240 22.12 5.89 -1.83
CA VAL A 240 22.02 7.09 -1.01
C VAL A 240 20.65 7.15 -0.32
N ALA A 241 19.57 6.94 -1.06
CA ALA A 241 18.24 6.89 -0.50
C ALA A 241 18.07 5.74 0.51
N ALA A 242 18.67 4.57 0.22
CA ALA A 242 18.64 3.39 1.10
C ALA A 242 19.39 3.62 2.42
N GLY A 243 20.49 4.35 2.39
CA GLY A 243 21.24 4.73 3.59
C GLY A 243 20.42 5.60 4.54
N CYS A 244 19.81 6.67 4.05
CA CYS A 244 18.91 7.51 4.84
C CYS A 244 17.75 6.70 5.42
N LEU A 245 17.12 5.84 4.62
CA LEU A 245 16.03 4.99 5.06
C LEU A 245 16.46 4.06 6.20
N MET A 246 17.60 3.38 6.05
CA MET A 246 18.11 2.44 7.07
C MET A 246 18.50 3.18 8.37
N GLN A 247 19.14 4.35 8.27
CA GLN A 247 19.44 5.18 9.43
C GLN A 247 18.16 5.59 10.16
N TYR A 248 17.14 6.03 9.43
CA TYR A 248 15.85 6.40 9.99
C TYR A 248 15.16 5.24 10.74
N VAL A 249 15.22 4.03 10.19
CA VAL A 249 14.65 2.84 10.84
C VAL A 249 15.42 2.49 12.10
N LYS A 250 16.76 2.53 12.09
CA LYS A 250 17.59 2.32 13.29
C LYS A 250 17.27 3.34 14.39
N ASP A 251 17.12 4.62 14.03
CA ASP A 251 16.82 5.70 14.97
C ASP A 251 15.41 5.60 15.58
N THR A 252 14.43 5.12 14.80
CA THR A 252 13.05 5.01 15.25
C THR A 252 12.78 3.74 16.03
N GLN A 253 13.32 2.60 15.60
CA GLN A 253 13.11 1.31 16.28
C GLN A 253 14.05 1.12 17.48
N ARG A 254 15.27 1.64 17.43
CA ARG A 254 16.28 1.57 18.51
C ARG A 254 16.64 0.16 18.97
N ILE A 255 16.43 -0.83 18.07
CA ILE A 255 16.72 -2.26 18.29
C ILE A 255 17.39 -2.84 17.05
N ALA A 256 17.97 -4.03 17.21
CA ALA A 256 18.50 -4.78 16.08
C ALA A 256 17.38 -5.17 15.09
N LEU A 257 17.71 -5.23 13.81
CA LEU A 257 16.80 -5.51 12.71
C LEU A 257 17.19 -6.79 11.97
N PRO A 258 17.25 -7.95 12.65
CA PRO A 258 17.83 -9.18 12.09
C PRO A 258 17.02 -9.76 10.91
N HIS A 259 15.81 -9.30 10.70
CA HIS A 259 14.94 -9.71 9.59
C HIS A 259 15.17 -8.89 8.31
N ILE A 260 15.93 -7.78 8.36
CA ILE A 260 16.32 -7.01 7.18
C ILE A 260 17.71 -7.49 6.75
N ARG A 261 17.75 -8.46 5.80
CA ARG A 261 18.96 -9.23 5.48
C ARG A 261 19.50 -9.02 4.09
N ALA A 262 18.71 -8.43 3.21
CA ALA A 262 19.06 -8.22 1.81
C ALA A 262 18.42 -6.94 1.26
N ILE A 263 19.02 -6.46 0.19
CA ILE A 263 18.50 -5.35 -0.60
C ILE A 263 18.43 -5.82 -2.06
N THR A 264 17.34 -5.48 -2.75
CA THR A 264 17.09 -5.92 -4.13
C THR A 264 16.93 -4.72 -5.05
N LEU A 265 17.64 -4.71 -6.17
CA LEU A 265 17.45 -3.73 -7.23
C LEU A 265 16.28 -4.15 -8.14
N GLU A 266 15.29 -3.30 -8.25
CA GLU A 266 14.21 -3.48 -9.24
C GLU A 266 14.69 -3.05 -10.62
N HIS A 267 14.60 -3.97 -11.57
CA HIS A 267 14.90 -3.72 -12.98
C HIS A 267 13.59 -3.51 -13.76
N ASN A 268 13.35 -2.31 -14.22
CA ASN A 268 12.17 -1.99 -15.03
C ASN A 268 12.06 -2.85 -16.31
N GLU A 269 13.18 -3.36 -16.84
CA GLU A 269 13.23 -4.18 -18.03
C GLU A 269 12.58 -5.58 -17.84
N HIS A 270 12.50 -6.06 -16.61
CA HIS A 270 11.94 -7.37 -16.28
C HIS A 270 10.42 -7.32 -16.01
N ALA A 271 9.82 -6.14 -15.96
CA ALA A 271 8.40 -5.94 -15.72
C ALA A 271 7.70 -5.29 -16.92
N VAL A 272 6.41 -5.55 -17.06
CA VAL A 272 5.53 -4.76 -17.92
C VAL A 272 5.27 -3.43 -17.22
N ILE A 273 5.70 -2.34 -17.85
CA ILE A 273 5.58 -1.00 -17.26
C ILE A 273 4.14 -0.52 -17.38
N LEU A 274 3.59 -0.09 -16.26
CA LEU A 274 2.30 0.58 -16.15
C LEU A 274 2.52 1.98 -15.62
N ASP A 275 2.04 3.00 -16.29
CA ASP A 275 2.05 4.35 -15.75
C ASP A 275 0.95 4.56 -14.71
N ALA A 276 0.95 5.70 -14.06
CA ALA A 276 -0.02 6.06 -13.03
C ALA A 276 -1.45 6.13 -13.58
N ALA A 277 -1.62 6.72 -14.76
CA ALA A 277 -2.91 6.83 -15.43
C ALA A 277 -3.47 5.44 -15.78
N THR A 278 -2.64 4.55 -16.29
CA THR A 278 -3.03 3.18 -16.62
C THR A 278 -3.48 2.39 -15.39
N ARG A 279 -2.76 2.46 -14.26
CA ARG A 279 -3.19 1.78 -13.02
C ARG A 279 -4.54 2.28 -12.54
N LYS A 280 -4.78 3.59 -12.61
CA LYS A 280 -6.05 4.22 -12.25
C LYS A 280 -7.17 3.86 -13.22
N ASN A 281 -6.92 3.97 -14.53
CA ASN A 281 -7.92 3.72 -15.57
C ASN A 281 -8.35 2.25 -15.66
N LEU A 282 -7.45 1.31 -15.34
CA LEU A 282 -7.75 -0.11 -15.27
C LEU A 282 -8.29 -0.55 -13.90
N GLU A 283 -8.39 0.35 -12.93
CA GLU A 283 -8.92 0.08 -11.58
C GLU A 283 -8.31 -1.20 -10.98
N LEU A 284 -6.97 -1.26 -10.94
CA LEU A 284 -6.28 -2.51 -10.59
C LEU A 284 -6.49 -2.92 -9.12
N THR A 285 -6.26 -2.00 -8.18
CA THR A 285 -6.38 -2.22 -6.73
C THR A 285 -7.22 -1.17 -6.02
N VAL A 286 -7.44 -0.03 -6.68
CA VAL A 286 -8.25 1.08 -6.19
C VAL A 286 -9.13 1.54 -7.36
N ASN A 287 -10.42 1.72 -7.11
CA ASN A 287 -11.36 2.23 -8.11
C ASN A 287 -11.25 3.76 -8.26
N LEU A 288 -11.92 4.32 -9.26
CA LEU A 288 -11.92 5.76 -9.53
C LEU A 288 -12.43 6.62 -8.37
N SER A 289 -13.24 6.05 -7.47
CA SER A 289 -13.76 6.71 -6.26
C SER A 289 -12.84 6.57 -5.05
N GLY A 290 -11.68 5.90 -5.18
CA GLY A 290 -10.72 5.67 -4.10
C GLY A 290 -11.02 4.44 -3.22
N GLY A 291 -12.03 3.63 -3.56
CA GLY A 291 -12.40 2.40 -2.87
C GLY A 291 -11.75 1.14 -3.46
N PHE A 292 -11.97 0.02 -2.79
CA PHE A 292 -11.48 -1.30 -3.24
C PHE A 292 -12.52 -2.06 -4.08
N GLU A 293 -13.78 -1.67 -4.01
CA GLU A 293 -14.88 -2.34 -4.67
C GLU A 293 -14.77 -2.25 -6.20
N ASN A 294 -15.15 -3.31 -6.91
CA ASN A 294 -15.12 -3.41 -8.36
C ASN A 294 -13.74 -3.20 -8.99
N THR A 295 -12.67 -3.59 -8.28
CA THR A 295 -11.31 -3.61 -8.80
C THR A 295 -10.90 -5.00 -9.28
N LEU A 296 -9.85 -5.09 -10.12
CA LEU A 296 -9.27 -6.37 -10.51
C LEU A 296 -8.81 -7.17 -9.28
N ALA A 297 -8.18 -6.50 -8.31
CA ALA A 297 -7.71 -7.14 -7.09
C ALA A 297 -8.87 -7.73 -6.28
N GLN A 298 -10.03 -7.05 -6.18
CA GLN A 298 -11.19 -7.59 -5.47
C GLN A 298 -11.72 -8.88 -6.09
N VAL A 299 -11.74 -8.95 -7.42
CA VAL A 299 -12.20 -10.15 -8.15
C VAL A 299 -11.24 -11.31 -7.96
N LEU A 300 -9.93 -11.04 -8.01
CA LEU A 300 -8.90 -12.08 -7.95
C LEU A 300 -8.54 -12.49 -6.51
N ASP A 301 -8.64 -11.60 -5.52
CA ASP A 301 -8.15 -11.85 -4.15
C ASP A 301 -9.15 -12.64 -3.31
N LYS A 302 -9.00 -13.94 -3.34
CA LYS A 302 -9.61 -14.91 -2.42
C LYS A 302 -8.55 -15.72 -1.69
N THR A 303 -7.36 -15.13 -1.54
CA THR A 303 -6.24 -15.75 -0.83
C THR A 303 -6.62 -16.14 0.61
N ALA A 304 -6.11 -17.26 1.06
CA ALA A 304 -6.33 -17.77 2.41
C ALA A 304 -5.62 -16.93 3.47
N THR A 305 -4.48 -16.32 3.11
CA THR A 305 -3.61 -15.58 4.03
C THR A 305 -3.47 -14.11 3.64
N PRO A 306 -3.29 -13.20 4.61
CA PRO A 306 -2.97 -11.81 4.31
C PRO A 306 -1.65 -11.63 3.55
N MET A 307 -0.63 -12.46 3.81
CA MET A 307 0.65 -12.41 3.10
C MET A 307 0.49 -12.79 1.60
N GLY A 308 -0.38 -13.75 1.28
CA GLY A 308 -0.74 -14.07 -0.10
C GLY A 308 -1.47 -12.91 -0.79
N SER A 309 -2.40 -12.25 -0.10
CA SER A 309 -3.10 -11.06 -0.60
C SER A 309 -2.13 -9.93 -0.94
N ARG A 310 -1.18 -9.63 -0.06
CA ARG A 310 -0.12 -8.63 -0.32
C ARG A 310 0.73 -9.01 -1.54
N LEU A 311 1.13 -10.28 -1.65
CA LEU A 311 1.90 -10.77 -2.80
C LEU A 311 1.11 -10.67 -4.10
N LEU A 312 -0.17 -11.03 -4.12
CA LEU A 312 -1.03 -10.92 -5.30
C LEU A 312 -1.13 -9.47 -5.78
N LYS A 313 -1.36 -8.51 -4.88
CA LYS A 313 -1.41 -7.08 -5.23
C LYS A 313 -0.06 -6.58 -5.79
N ARG A 314 1.05 -7.01 -5.20
CA ARG A 314 2.39 -6.71 -5.75
C ARG A 314 2.53 -7.24 -7.18
N ARG A 315 2.11 -8.49 -7.46
CA ARG A 315 2.14 -9.05 -8.81
C ARG A 315 1.26 -8.29 -9.80
N ILE A 316 0.09 -7.82 -9.37
CA ILE A 316 -0.79 -6.98 -10.21
C ILE A 316 -0.10 -5.66 -10.57
N HIS A 317 0.62 -5.04 -9.63
CA HIS A 317 1.32 -3.78 -9.88
C HIS A 317 2.66 -3.90 -10.61
N THR A 318 3.27 -5.08 -10.58
CA THR A 318 4.55 -5.38 -11.24
C THR A 318 4.43 -6.69 -12.05
N PRO A 319 3.67 -6.68 -13.16
CA PRO A 319 3.54 -7.85 -14.03
C PRO A 319 4.90 -8.20 -14.65
N VAL A 320 5.21 -9.48 -14.75
CA VAL A 320 6.55 -9.98 -15.16
C VAL A 320 6.60 -10.21 -16.68
N ARG A 321 7.76 -9.95 -17.29
CA ARG A 321 8.01 -10.25 -18.71
C ARG A 321 8.73 -11.59 -18.94
N ASN A 322 9.35 -12.14 -17.88
CA ASN A 322 10.08 -13.40 -17.97
C ASN A 322 9.11 -14.56 -18.19
N LYS A 323 9.16 -15.16 -19.38
CA LYS A 323 8.28 -16.26 -19.78
C LYS A 323 8.50 -17.54 -18.97
N ASP A 324 9.73 -17.84 -18.58
CA ASP A 324 10.04 -19.05 -17.81
C ASP A 324 9.37 -18.96 -16.44
N GLU A 325 9.45 -17.79 -15.80
CA GLU A 325 8.76 -17.51 -14.54
C GLU A 325 7.23 -17.59 -14.70
N LEU A 326 6.69 -16.99 -15.76
CA LEU A 326 5.24 -17.02 -16.03
C LEU A 326 4.76 -18.44 -16.31
N ASN A 327 5.47 -19.20 -17.17
CA ASN A 327 5.13 -20.59 -17.47
C ASN A 327 5.25 -21.47 -16.23
N SER A 328 6.22 -21.23 -15.37
CA SER A 328 6.37 -21.93 -14.08
C SER A 328 5.14 -21.72 -13.20
N ARG A 329 4.63 -20.48 -13.11
CA ARG A 329 3.39 -20.18 -12.37
C ARG A 329 2.18 -20.87 -13.00
N LEU A 330 2.01 -20.74 -14.31
CA LEU A 330 0.90 -21.34 -15.05
C LEU A 330 0.88 -22.88 -14.97
N ASN A 331 2.03 -23.52 -14.96
CA ASN A 331 2.16 -24.97 -14.81
C ASN A 331 1.82 -25.41 -13.39
N ALA A 332 2.29 -24.68 -12.36
CA ALA A 332 1.92 -24.97 -10.98
C ALA A 332 0.40 -24.85 -10.75
N ILE A 333 -0.25 -23.82 -11.34
CA ILE A 333 -1.71 -23.68 -11.33
C ILE A 333 -2.37 -24.88 -12.01
N SER A 334 -1.85 -25.32 -13.18
CA SER A 334 -2.38 -26.52 -13.85
C SER A 334 -2.29 -27.75 -12.96
N ALA A 335 -1.13 -27.97 -12.32
CA ALA A 335 -0.91 -29.13 -11.46
C ALA A 335 -1.88 -29.14 -10.25
N ILE A 336 -2.14 -28.00 -9.63
CA ILE A 336 -3.12 -27.87 -8.53
C ILE A 336 -4.53 -28.21 -9.03
N LEU A 337 -4.91 -27.72 -10.22
CA LEU A 337 -6.22 -27.99 -10.83
C LEU A 337 -6.42 -29.47 -11.21
N GLU A 338 -5.39 -30.12 -11.76
CA GLU A 338 -5.42 -31.53 -12.18
C GLU A 338 -5.72 -32.47 -11.02
N VAL A 339 -5.16 -32.20 -9.85
CA VAL A 339 -5.38 -33.01 -8.63
C VAL A 339 -6.51 -32.45 -7.74
N GLN A 340 -7.18 -31.38 -8.15
CA GLN A 340 -8.34 -30.77 -7.47
C GLN A 340 -8.11 -30.35 -6.01
N LEU A 341 -6.91 -29.92 -5.66
CA LEU A 341 -6.50 -29.60 -4.29
C LEU A 341 -6.91 -28.21 -3.79
N CYS A 342 -7.57 -27.37 -4.60
CA CYS A 342 -7.80 -25.95 -4.26
C CYS A 342 -8.45 -25.75 -2.88
N GLY A 343 -9.46 -26.56 -2.52
CA GLY A 343 -10.19 -26.43 -1.26
C GLY A 343 -9.35 -26.81 -0.05
N GLU A 344 -8.68 -27.96 -0.10
CA GLU A 344 -7.86 -28.48 1.00
C GLU A 344 -6.64 -27.60 1.25
N LEU A 345 -6.00 -27.11 0.18
CA LEU A 345 -4.89 -26.16 0.28
C LEU A 345 -5.35 -24.83 0.89
N HIS A 346 -6.55 -24.35 0.53
CA HIS A 346 -7.08 -23.11 1.08
C HIS A 346 -7.29 -23.23 2.61
N GLU A 347 -7.83 -24.32 3.09
CA GLU A 347 -8.05 -24.57 4.52
C GLU A 347 -6.71 -24.67 5.27
N SER A 348 -5.77 -25.46 4.77
CA SER A 348 -4.43 -25.61 5.36
C SER A 348 -3.68 -24.27 5.43
N LEU A 349 -3.71 -23.47 4.37
CA LEU A 349 -3.09 -22.16 4.33
C LEU A 349 -3.75 -21.17 5.30
N ARG A 350 -5.07 -21.25 5.49
CA ARG A 350 -5.79 -20.43 6.46
C ARG A 350 -5.36 -20.68 7.90
N GLU A 351 -5.03 -21.94 8.24
CA GLU A 351 -4.47 -22.29 9.55
C GLU A 351 -3.07 -21.69 9.77
N ILE A 352 -2.27 -21.58 8.71
CA ILE A 352 -0.94 -20.95 8.75
C ILE A 352 -1.05 -19.45 9.05
N GLY A 353 -1.98 -18.75 8.41
CA GLY A 353 -2.23 -17.33 8.64
C GLY A 353 -1.10 -16.39 8.17
N ASP A 354 -0.92 -15.27 8.88
CA ASP A 354 0.08 -14.23 8.51
C ASP A 354 1.42 -14.44 9.24
N VAL A 355 2.14 -15.46 8.85
CA VAL A 355 3.45 -15.79 9.45
C VAL A 355 4.51 -14.73 9.11
N GLU A 356 4.43 -14.09 7.95
CA GLU A 356 5.35 -13.03 7.52
C GLU A 356 5.45 -11.92 8.59
N ARG A 357 4.32 -11.39 9.04
CA ARG A 357 4.28 -10.33 10.07
C ARG A 357 4.60 -10.85 11.47
N VAL A 358 4.26 -12.10 11.77
CA VAL A 358 4.65 -12.74 13.03
C VAL A 358 6.17 -12.82 13.16
N ILE A 359 6.87 -13.26 12.13
CA ILE A 359 8.34 -13.36 12.09
C ILE A 359 8.98 -11.99 12.30
N ALA A 360 8.48 -10.95 11.65
CA ALA A 360 8.99 -9.59 11.82
C ALA A 360 8.83 -9.11 13.29
N ARG A 361 7.66 -9.33 13.91
CA ARG A 361 7.45 -8.97 15.33
C ARG A 361 8.34 -9.78 16.29
N LEU A 362 8.61 -11.04 15.97
CA LEU A 362 9.58 -11.86 16.73
C LEU A 362 10.99 -11.29 16.62
N ALA A 363 11.40 -10.92 15.41
CA ALA A 363 12.70 -10.29 15.15
C ALA A 363 12.85 -8.94 15.85
N LEU A 364 11.78 -8.17 15.93
CA LEU A 364 11.71 -6.88 16.64
C LEU A 364 11.46 -7.02 18.14
N CYS A 365 11.39 -8.23 18.70
CA CYS A 365 11.05 -8.50 20.10
C CYS A 365 9.74 -7.83 20.57
N THR A 366 8.80 -7.58 19.65
CA THR A 366 7.49 -6.94 19.90
C THR A 366 6.32 -7.92 19.81
N ALA A 367 6.62 -9.19 19.49
CA ALA A 367 5.61 -10.23 19.36
C ALA A 367 4.80 -10.40 20.66
N ARG A 368 3.52 -10.69 20.49
CA ARG A 368 2.57 -10.97 21.58
C ARG A 368 2.47 -12.48 21.82
N PRO A 369 1.98 -12.94 22.98
CA PRO A 369 1.84 -14.37 23.24
C PRO A 369 1.11 -15.15 22.15
N ARG A 370 0.09 -14.55 21.54
CA ARG A 370 -0.66 -15.16 20.43
C ARG A 370 0.15 -15.31 19.14
N ASP A 371 1.19 -14.50 18.93
CA ASP A 371 2.08 -14.66 17.78
C ASP A 371 2.88 -15.95 17.86
N LEU A 372 3.30 -16.35 19.09
CA LEU A 372 3.98 -17.62 19.30
C LEU A 372 3.05 -18.82 19.03
N THR A 373 1.77 -18.74 19.42
CA THR A 373 0.81 -19.81 19.11
C THR A 373 0.46 -19.84 17.62
N ARG A 374 0.40 -18.70 16.93
CA ARG A 374 0.25 -18.66 15.46
C ARG A 374 1.44 -19.30 14.76
N LEU A 375 2.67 -18.99 15.18
CA LEU A 375 3.86 -19.65 14.65
C LEU A 375 3.83 -21.15 14.88
N ARG A 376 3.47 -21.61 16.10
CA ARG A 376 3.30 -23.03 16.43
C ARG A 376 2.31 -23.70 15.48
N SER A 377 1.09 -23.13 15.33
CA SER A 377 0.06 -23.68 14.44
C SER A 377 0.54 -23.74 12.98
N ALA A 378 1.26 -22.70 12.52
CA ALA A 378 1.82 -22.70 11.19
C ALA A 378 2.85 -23.84 10.99
N LEU A 379 3.74 -24.06 11.96
CA LEU A 379 4.69 -25.17 11.90
C LEU A 379 4.01 -26.55 11.93
N GLN A 380 2.95 -26.70 12.72
CA GLN A 380 2.14 -27.94 12.78
C GLN A 380 1.42 -28.23 11.46
N ALA A 381 1.01 -27.20 10.73
CA ALA A 381 0.31 -27.32 9.45
C ALA A 381 1.23 -27.72 8.28
N LEU A 382 2.58 -27.62 8.42
CA LEU A 382 3.51 -27.89 7.31
C LEU A 382 3.52 -29.35 6.86
N ALA A 383 3.61 -30.32 7.78
CA ALA A 383 3.67 -31.72 7.43
C ALA A 383 2.41 -32.24 6.70
N PRO A 384 1.19 -31.92 7.14
CA PRO A 384 -0.01 -32.19 6.35
C PRO A 384 -0.02 -31.50 4.99
N LEU A 385 0.38 -30.21 4.93
CA LEU A 385 0.46 -29.46 3.69
C LEU A 385 1.42 -30.10 2.69
N HIS A 386 2.62 -30.50 3.12
CA HIS A 386 3.58 -31.20 2.26
C HIS A 386 3.02 -32.52 1.74
N THR A 387 2.28 -33.24 2.56
CA THR A 387 1.66 -34.50 2.12
C THR A 387 0.65 -34.26 1.00
N LEU A 388 -0.20 -33.22 1.12
CA LEU A 388 -1.13 -32.82 0.05
C LEU A 388 -0.39 -32.39 -1.23
N LEU A 389 0.68 -31.63 -1.10
CA LEU A 389 1.42 -31.11 -2.25
C LEU A 389 2.23 -32.17 -3.01
N ASN A 390 2.57 -33.30 -2.39
CA ASN A 390 3.30 -34.39 -3.07
C ASN A 390 2.49 -35.02 -4.21
N ASP A 391 1.17 -34.88 -4.22
CA ASP A 391 0.31 -35.34 -5.30
C ASP A 391 0.39 -34.44 -6.54
N ALA A 392 0.78 -33.16 -6.38
CA ALA A 392 0.94 -32.21 -7.44
C ALA A 392 2.37 -32.21 -7.99
N SER A 393 2.60 -32.93 -9.10
CA SER A 393 3.92 -33.08 -9.72
C SER A 393 4.30 -31.87 -10.55
N ASP A 394 4.89 -30.84 -9.92
CA ASP A 394 5.38 -29.63 -10.58
C ASP A 394 6.68 -29.11 -9.93
N PRO A 395 7.69 -28.65 -10.72
CA PRO A 395 8.97 -28.19 -10.18
C PRO A 395 8.86 -27.01 -9.21
N ARG A 396 7.92 -26.06 -9.44
CA ARG A 396 7.71 -24.92 -8.56
C ARG A 396 7.12 -25.36 -7.23
N ILE A 397 6.14 -26.25 -7.24
CA ILE A 397 5.56 -26.84 -6.02
C ILE A 397 6.63 -27.58 -5.24
N ALA A 398 7.47 -28.41 -5.90
CA ALA A 398 8.60 -29.08 -5.27
C ALA A 398 9.61 -28.09 -4.64
N SER A 399 9.85 -26.95 -5.30
CA SER A 399 10.70 -25.89 -4.75
C SER A 399 10.07 -25.23 -3.51
N ILE A 400 8.75 -25.01 -3.50
CA ILE A 400 8.01 -24.46 -2.36
C ILE A 400 8.12 -25.40 -1.14
N ILE A 401 7.94 -26.70 -1.34
CA ILE A 401 8.11 -27.72 -0.28
C ILE A 401 9.52 -27.64 0.31
N LYS A 402 10.53 -27.59 -0.56
CA LYS A 402 11.93 -27.49 -0.12
C LYS A 402 12.23 -26.19 0.65
N GLN A 403 11.61 -25.09 0.28
CA GLN A 403 11.77 -23.76 0.93
C GLN A 403 10.96 -23.62 2.21
N SER A 404 10.02 -24.52 2.47
CA SER A 404 9.21 -24.54 3.69
C SER A 404 9.48 -25.78 4.54
N PRO A 405 10.72 -26.02 5.01
CA PRO A 405 11.06 -27.22 5.74
C PRO A 405 10.36 -27.26 7.10
N GLU A 406 10.07 -28.45 7.56
CA GLU A 406 9.63 -28.67 8.93
C GLU A 406 10.74 -28.29 9.91
N LEU A 407 10.37 -27.69 11.03
CA LEU A 407 11.27 -27.28 12.10
C LEU A 407 10.84 -27.95 13.42
N PRO A 408 11.06 -29.27 13.57
CA PRO A 408 10.50 -30.04 14.69
C PRO A 408 11.00 -29.57 16.05
N ASP A 409 12.26 -29.15 16.16
CA ASP A 409 12.81 -28.67 17.44
C ASP A 409 12.14 -27.37 17.88
N LEU A 410 11.92 -26.45 16.95
CA LEU A 410 11.23 -25.18 17.21
C LEU A 410 9.74 -25.41 17.53
N GLN A 411 9.09 -26.30 16.79
CA GLN A 411 7.71 -26.69 17.05
C GLN A 411 7.58 -27.28 18.46
N ALA A 412 8.40 -28.28 18.82
CA ALA A 412 8.40 -28.92 20.12
C ALA A 412 8.71 -27.92 21.27
N LEU A 413 9.60 -26.96 21.04
CA LEU A 413 9.85 -25.88 21.99
C LEU A 413 8.59 -25.06 22.26
N LEU A 414 7.91 -24.59 21.22
CA LEU A 414 6.73 -23.77 21.34
C LEU A 414 5.53 -24.53 21.96
N GLU A 415 5.39 -25.82 21.66
CA GLU A 415 4.37 -26.70 22.27
C GLU A 415 4.57 -26.86 23.79
N ARG A 416 5.81 -27.03 24.21
CA ARG A 416 6.15 -27.16 25.63
C ARG A 416 6.11 -25.85 26.40
N ALA A 417 6.48 -24.73 25.73
CA ALA A 417 6.71 -23.46 26.42
C ALA A 417 5.45 -22.60 26.56
N VAL A 418 4.53 -22.65 25.57
CA VAL A 418 3.40 -21.72 25.50
C VAL A 418 2.08 -22.47 25.59
N ILE A 419 1.17 -22.00 26.45
CA ILE A 419 -0.17 -22.58 26.57
C ILE A 419 -0.95 -22.45 25.25
N GLU A 420 -2.02 -23.23 25.09
CA GLU A 420 -2.81 -23.25 23.86
C GLU A 420 -3.52 -21.91 23.61
N ASN A 421 -4.13 -21.33 24.62
CA ASN A 421 -4.86 -20.07 24.52
C ASN A 421 -4.25 -19.01 25.46
N PRO A 422 -3.13 -18.37 25.09
CA PRO A 422 -2.48 -17.41 25.95
C PRO A 422 -3.25 -16.08 26.02
N PRO A 423 -3.11 -15.32 27.13
CA PRO A 423 -3.63 -13.98 27.24
C PRO A 423 -3.04 -13.07 26.15
N VAL A 424 -3.69 -11.94 25.91
CA VAL A 424 -3.27 -10.99 24.85
C VAL A 424 -1.91 -10.39 25.15
N LEU A 425 -1.63 -10.14 26.43
CA LEU A 425 -0.40 -9.47 26.87
C LEU A 425 0.32 -10.29 27.92
N ILE A 426 1.66 -10.32 27.85
CA ILE A 426 2.51 -11.02 28.82
C ILE A 426 2.33 -10.51 30.25
N ARG A 427 1.98 -9.25 30.43
CA ARG A 427 1.75 -8.64 31.77
C ARG A 427 0.55 -9.24 32.51
N ASP A 428 -0.35 -9.90 31.79
CA ASP A 428 -1.53 -10.53 32.40
C ASP A 428 -1.16 -11.86 33.06
N GLY A 429 0.03 -12.40 32.77
CA GLY A 429 0.52 -13.67 33.28
C GLY A 429 -0.19 -14.89 32.69
N GLY A 430 0.35 -16.08 32.94
CA GLY A 430 -0.27 -17.34 32.49
C GLY A 430 -0.01 -17.67 31.01
N VAL A 431 1.09 -17.22 30.44
CA VAL A 431 1.54 -17.49 29.05
C VAL A 431 2.37 -18.77 28.98
N ILE A 432 3.32 -18.93 29.90
CA ILE A 432 4.20 -20.12 29.91
C ILE A 432 3.44 -21.32 30.43
N ALA A 433 3.59 -22.45 29.73
CA ALA A 433 2.90 -23.68 30.06
C ALA A 433 3.35 -24.26 31.40
N PRO A 434 2.43 -24.91 32.18
CA PRO A 434 2.83 -25.66 33.37
C PRO A 434 3.79 -26.79 33.01
N GLY A 435 4.83 -27.00 33.84
CA GLY A 435 5.86 -28.01 33.62
C GLY A 435 7.02 -27.56 32.76
N TYR A 436 6.95 -26.35 32.17
CA TYR A 436 8.08 -25.81 31.39
C TYR A 436 9.25 -25.35 32.28
N ASN A 437 8.94 -24.72 33.44
CA ASN A 437 9.95 -24.28 34.40
C ASN A 437 9.47 -24.54 35.84
N SER A 438 10.24 -25.34 36.58
CA SER A 438 9.86 -25.78 37.95
C SER A 438 9.77 -24.59 38.92
N GLU A 439 10.65 -23.64 38.85
CA GLU A 439 10.66 -22.46 39.73
C GLU A 439 9.40 -21.59 39.50
N LEU A 440 8.99 -21.41 38.21
CA LEU A 440 7.75 -20.70 37.91
C LEU A 440 6.53 -21.43 38.46
N ASP A 441 6.50 -22.74 38.36
CA ASP A 441 5.41 -23.55 38.86
C ASP A 441 5.34 -23.48 40.40
N GLU A 442 6.50 -23.48 41.09
CA GLU A 442 6.54 -23.27 42.56
C GLU A 442 5.93 -21.90 42.95
N TRP A 443 6.34 -20.82 42.30
CA TRP A 443 5.79 -19.47 42.57
C TRP A 443 4.28 -19.40 42.26
N ARG A 444 3.82 -20.03 41.21
CA ARG A 444 2.38 -20.10 40.85
C ARG A 444 1.59 -20.94 41.88
N ASN A 445 2.14 -22.04 42.34
CA ASN A 445 1.50 -22.90 43.34
C ASN A 445 1.41 -22.19 44.69
N LEU A 446 2.46 -21.47 45.10
CA LEU A 446 2.41 -20.65 46.31
C LEU A 446 1.36 -19.55 46.22
N SER A 447 1.17 -18.97 45.02
CA SER A 447 0.12 -17.98 44.81
C SER A 447 -1.29 -18.57 44.76
N LYS A 448 -1.49 -19.79 44.22
CA LYS A 448 -2.81 -20.50 44.18
C LYS A 448 -3.19 -21.11 45.53
N GLY A 449 -2.23 -21.71 46.24
CA GLY A 449 -2.45 -22.27 47.58
C GLY A 449 -2.85 -21.24 48.62
N ALA A 450 -2.69 -19.96 48.26
CA ALA A 450 -3.13 -18.84 49.09
C ALA A 450 -4.65 -18.82 49.36
N THR A 451 -5.45 -19.27 48.42
CA THR A 451 -6.93 -19.31 48.58
C THR A 451 -7.35 -20.33 49.62
N ASP A 452 -6.76 -21.52 49.58
CA ASP A 452 -7.07 -22.58 50.55
C ASP A 452 -6.69 -22.17 51.97
N VAL A 453 -5.54 -21.47 52.14
CA VAL A 453 -5.10 -20.94 53.45
C VAL A 453 -6.06 -19.84 53.94
N LEU A 454 -6.56 -18.99 53.06
CA LEU A 454 -7.56 -17.96 53.39
C LEU A 454 -8.89 -18.55 53.81
N ASP A 455 -9.36 -19.58 53.12
CA ASP A 455 -10.60 -20.30 53.49
C ASP A 455 -10.45 -20.99 54.84
N GLN A 456 -9.32 -21.63 55.10
CA GLN A 456 -9.01 -22.21 56.41
C GLN A 456 -8.92 -21.14 57.51
N LEU A 457 -8.30 -20.02 57.20
CA LEU A 457 -8.18 -18.87 58.10
C LEU A 457 -9.56 -18.29 58.43
N GLU A 458 -10.40 -18.15 57.42
CA GLU A 458 -11.79 -17.68 57.57
C GLU A 458 -12.59 -18.59 58.45
N LEU A 459 -12.53 -19.90 58.22
CA LEU A 459 -13.19 -20.91 59.07
C LEU A 459 -12.68 -20.88 60.54
N ARG A 460 -11.37 -20.80 60.74
CA ARG A 460 -10.75 -20.69 62.00
C ARG A 460 -11.16 -19.42 62.76
N GLU A 461 -11.14 -18.28 62.09
CA GLU A 461 -11.47 -17.00 62.73
C GLU A 461 -12.99 -16.87 62.96
N ARG A 462 -13.83 -17.49 62.17
CA ARG A 462 -15.29 -17.65 62.49
C ARG A 462 -15.53 -18.47 63.73
N ALA A 463 -14.82 -19.56 63.86
CA ALA A 463 -14.89 -20.39 65.07
C ALA A 463 -14.32 -19.67 66.32
N ARG A 464 -13.23 -18.98 66.18
CA ARG A 464 -12.56 -18.22 67.29
C ARG A 464 -13.40 -17.05 67.77
N THR A 465 -14.00 -16.29 66.86
CA THR A 465 -14.73 -15.04 67.18
C THR A 465 -16.23 -15.27 67.42
N GLY A 466 -16.75 -16.40 67.01
CA GLY A 466 -18.19 -16.70 67.06
C GLY A 466 -19.03 -15.91 66.02
N ILE A 467 -18.39 -15.19 65.10
CA ILE A 467 -19.03 -14.36 64.13
C ILE A 467 -19.23 -15.17 62.83
N SER A 468 -20.41 -15.73 62.65
CA SER A 468 -20.73 -16.57 61.48
C SER A 468 -20.68 -15.79 60.12
N THR A 469 -20.86 -14.48 60.15
CA THR A 469 -20.88 -13.61 58.95
C THR A 469 -19.53 -13.01 58.61
N LEU A 470 -18.47 -13.36 59.36
CA LEU A 470 -17.10 -12.91 59.07
C LEU A 470 -16.69 -13.45 57.70
N LYS A 471 -16.11 -12.60 56.89
CA LYS A 471 -15.55 -12.94 55.56
C LYS A 471 -14.15 -12.37 55.39
N ILE A 472 -13.28 -13.14 54.79
CA ILE A 472 -12.00 -12.62 54.28
C ILE A 472 -12.17 -12.18 52.84
N GLY A 473 -11.77 -10.96 52.51
CA GLY A 473 -11.86 -10.38 51.20
C GLY A 473 -10.57 -9.70 50.76
N TYR A 474 -10.46 -9.42 49.50
CA TYR A 474 -9.33 -8.69 48.89
C TYR A 474 -9.80 -7.42 48.19
N ASN A 475 -9.03 -6.34 48.33
CA ASN A 475 -9.24 -5.10 47.60
C ASN A 475 -7.89 -4.59 47.10
N ARG A 476 -7.82 -4.18 45.83
CA ARG A 476 -6.58 -3.70 45.20
C ARG A 476 -5.94 -2.52 45.93
N VAL A 477 -6.71 -1.69 46.63
CA VAL A 477 -6.21 -0.50 47.34
C VAL A 477 -5.74 -0.84 48.76
N HIS A 478 -6.42 -1.75 49.44
CA HIS A 478 -6.24 -2.04 50.89
C HIS A 478 -5.67 -3.44 51.19
N GLY A 479 -5.47 -4.27 50.17
CA GLY A 479 -5.01 -5.65 50.35
C GLY A 479 -6.08 -6.60 50.89
N PHE A 480 -5.66 -7.67 51.59
CA PHE A 480 -6.54 -8.57 52.25
C PHE A 480 -7.11 -7.99 53.54
N PHE A 481 -8.37 -8.27 53.83
CA PHE A 481 -9.06 -7.80 55.03
C PHE A 481 -10.08 -8.78 55.50
N ILE A 482 -10.34 -8.75 56.83
CA ILE A 482 -11.43 -9.43 57.47
C ILE A 482 -12.59 -8.46 57.58
N GLU A 483 -13.72 -8.77 56.95
CA GLU A 483 -14.91 -7.94 56.96
C GLU A 483 -15.91 -8.47 58.01
N VAL A 484 -16.30 -7.61 58.94
CA VAL A 484 -17.23 -7.87 60.01
C VAL A 484 -18.36 -6.85 59.97
N SER A 485 -19.60 -7.26 60.12
CA SER A 485 -20.73 -6.35 60.21
C SER A 485 -20.64 -5.49 61.45
N ARG A 486 -21.04 -4.22 61.37
CA ARG A 486 -21.06 -3.31 62.55
C ARG A 486 -21.79 -3.84 63.76
N ALA A 487 -22.86 -4.63 63.52
CA ALA A 487 -23.59 -5.26 64.57
C ALA A 487 -22.73 -6.22 65.44
N ASN A 488 -21.73 -6.85 64.86
CA ASN A 488 -20.84 -7.80 65.47
C ASN A 488 -19.45 -7.21 65.84
N ALA A 489 -19.25 -5.89 65.64
CA ALA A 489 -17.97 -5.24 65.93
C ALA A 489 -17.52 -5.36 67.38
N HIS A 490 -18.42 -5.54 68.36
CA HIS A 490 -18.11 -5.73 69.78
C HIS A 490 -17.55 -7.12 70.08
N LEU A 491 -17.67 -8.11 69.16
CA LEU A 491 -17.13 -9.46 69.31
C LEU A 491 -15.71 -9.57 68.71
N VAL A 492 -15.20 -8.50 68.08
CA VAL A 492 -13.89 -8.49 67.46
C VAL A 492 -12.80 -8.54 68.53
N PRO A 493 -11.83 -9.49 68.45
CA PRO A 493 -10.70 -9.60 69.38
C PRO A 493 -9.77 -8.36 69.32
N ALA A 494 -9.03 -8.14 70.39
CA ALA A 494 -8.17 -6.98 70.52
C ALA A 494 -6.95 -7.02 69.61
N ASP A 495 -6.57 -8.14 69.08
CA ASP A 495 -5.50 -8.34 68.12
C ASP A 495 -5.90 -7.97 66.66
N TYR A 496 -7.17 -7.67 66.37
CA TYR A 496 -7.64 -7.17 65.11
C TYR A 496 -7.36 -5.67 65.01
N ILE A 497 -6.57 -5.30 63.98
CA ILE A 497 -6.25 -3.89 63.68
C ILE A 497 -7.28 -3.38 62.68
N ARG A 498 -8.09 -2.39 63.03
CA ARG A 498 -9.08 -1.78 62.15
C ARG A 498 -8.38 -0.94 61.08
N ARG A 499 -8.70 -1.26 59.83
CA ARG A 499 -8.20 -0.59 58.62
C ARG A 499 -9.18 0.40 58.01
N GLN A 500 -10.46 0.02 57.96
CA GLN A 500 -11.47 0.84 57.28
C GLN A 500 -12.83 0.65 57.92
N THR A 501 -13.61 1.73 58.02
CA THR A 501 -14.99 1.75 58.49
C THR A 501 -15.89 2.07 57.29
N LEU A 502 -16.79 1.19 56.93
CA LEU A 502 -17.81 1.33 55.92
C LEU A 502 -19.19 1.61 56.54
N LYS A 503 -20.19 1.90 55.71
CA LYS A 503 -21.53 2.24 56.20
C LYS A 503 -22.14 1.11 57.06
N ASN A 504 -21.97 -0.16 56.64
CA ASN A 504 -22.57 -1.33 57.30
C ASN A 504 -21.55 -2.33 57.88
N ASN A 505 -20.29 -2.23 57.48
CA ASN A 505 -19.22 -3.20 57.86
C ASN A 505 -17.98 -2.46 58.32
N GLU A 506 -17.15 -3.15 59.06
CA GLU A 506 -15.78 -2.71 59.40
C GLU A 506 -14.78 -3.73 58.86
N ARG A 507 -13.64 -3.25 58.42
CA ARG A 507 -12.58 -4.09 57.87
C ARG A 507 -11.36 -4.08 58.79
N TYR A 508 -10.87 -5.25 59.06
CA TYR A 508 -9.76 -5.48 59.99
C TYR A 508 -8.65 -6.28 59.31
N ILE A 509 -7.45 -6.21 59.89
CA ILE A 509 -6.32 -7.05 59.53
C ILE A 509 -5.73 -7.69 60.79
N ILE A 510 -5.20 -8.88 60.64
CA ILE A 510 -4.39 -9.57 61.69
C ILE A 510 -2.99 -9.81 61.16
N PRO A 511 -1.95 -9.94 62.04
CA PRO A 511 -0.56 -10.12 61.59
C PRO A 511 -0.39 -11.31 60.66
N GLU A 512 -1.01 -12.42 60.92
CA GLU A 512 -0.96 -13.63 60.06
C GLU A 512 -1.52 -13.40 58.68
N LEU A 513 -2.63 -12.66 58.57
CA LEU A 513 -3.19 -12.28 57.25
C LEU A 513 -2.24 -11.33 56.48
N LYS A 514 -1.51 -10.48 57.21
CA LYS A 514 -0.54 -9.58 56.59
C LYS A 514 0.70 -10.32 56.08
N GLU A 515 1.25 -11.25 56.86
CA GLU A 515 2.34 -12.13 56.46
C GLU A 515 1.96 -12.97 55.23
N HIS A 516 0.74 -13.48 55.24
CA HIS A 516 0.20 -14.22 54.09
C HIS A 516 0.08 -13.33 52.83
N GLU A 517 -0.43 -12.10 53.01
CA GLU A 517 -0.52 -11.11 51.95
C GLU A 517 0.87 -10.83 51.31
N ASP A 518 1.87 -10.58 52.15
CA ASP A 518 3.22 -10.27 51.70
C ASP A 518 3.86 -11.47 50.95
N LYS A 519 3.61 -12.69 51.37
CA LYS A 519 4.05 -13.91 50.69
C LYS A 519 3.33 -14.12 49.34
N VAL A 520 2.04 -13.90 49.28
CA VAL A 520 1.22 -14.09 48.06
C VAL A 520 1.56 -13.04 47.02
N LEU A 521 1.56 -11.75 47.41
CA LEU A 521 1.87 -10.66 46.49
C LEU A 521 3.32 -10.76 45.98
N GLY A 522 4.24 -11.14 46.89
CA GLY A 522 5.64 -11.42 46.58
C GLY A 522 5.78 -12.56 45.53
N SER A 523 5.02 -13.66 45.71
CA SER A 523 5.04 -14.82 44.83
C SER A 523 4.45 -14.50 43.45
N GLN A 524 3.35 -13.73 43.38
CA GLN A 524 2.76 -13.28 42.12
C GLN A 524 3.73 -12.39 41.34
N SER A 525 4.34 -11.42 42.01
CA SER A 525 5.31 -10.53 41.36
C SER A 525 6.52 -11.29 40.84
N LYS A 526 7.05 -12.25 41.63
CA LYS A 526 8.17 -13.11 41.20
C LYS A 526 7.78 -14.03 40.04
N ALA A 527 6.61 -14.66 40.14
CA ALA A 527 6.08 -15.48 39.05
C ALA A 527 5.97 -14.69 37.72
N LEU A 528 5.39 -13.48 37.79
CA LEU A 528 5.25 -12.64 36.60
C LEU A 528 6.60 -12.17 36.04
N ALA A 529 7.55 -11.81 36.90
CA ALA A 529 8.89 -11.40 36.48
C ALA A 529 9.65 -12.56 35.81
N LEU A 530 9.63 -13.76 36.42
CA LEU A 530 10.24 -14.95 35.85
C LEU A 530 9.55 -15.37 34.53
N GLU A 531 8.22 -15.31 34.49
CA GLU A 531 7.45 -15.62 33.27
C GLU A 531 7.81 -14.68 32.11
N LYS A 532 7.97 -13.39 32.40
CA LYS A 532 8.44 -12.41 31.42
C LYS A 532 9.86 -12.71 30.93
N GLN A 533 10.76 -13.09 31.83
CA GLN A 533 12.11 -13.49 31.47
C GLN A 533 12.10 -14.72 30.55
N LEU A 534 11.39 -15.78 30.92
CA LEU A 534 11.25 -17.00 30.10
C LEU A 534 10.66 -16.69 28.72
N TYR A 535 9.68 -15.78 28.68
CA TYR A 535 9.09 -15.32 27.42
C TYR A 535 10.10 -14.60 26.51
N GLU A 536 10.93 -13.73 27.08
CA GLU A 536 12.01 -13.05 26.34
C GLU A 536 13.11 -14.04 25.90
N GLU A 537 13.36 -15.09 26.65
CA GLU A 537 14.29 -16.17 26.27
C GLU A 537 13.82 -16.92 25.03
N LEU A 538 12.49 -17.11 24.84
CA LEU A 538 11.95 -17.76 23.64
C LEU A 538 12.35 -17.00 22.36
N PHE A 539 12.42 -15.68 22.40
CA PHE A 539 12.87 -14.90 21.22
C PHE A 539 14.32 -15.18 20.86
N ARG A 540 15.18 -15.42 21.85
CA ARG A 540 16.59 -15.81 21.63
C ARG A 540 16.72 -17.18 20.99
N PHE A 541 15.83 -18.12 21.32
CA PHE A 541 15.79 -19.44 20.69
C PHE A 541 15.25 -19.39 19.25
N ILE A 542 14.32 -18.47 18.95
CA ILE A 542 13.74 -18.29 17.63
C ILE A 542 14.69 -17.52 16.69
N ALA A 543 15.48 -16.58 17.22
CA ALA A 543 16.34 -15.69 16.46
C ALA A 543 17.22 -16.36 15.38
N PRO A 544 17.89 -17.52 15.64
CA PRO A 544 18.66 -18.21 14.62
C PRO A 544 17.84 -18.75 13.43
N HIS A 545 16.55 -18.95 13.61
CA HIS A 545 15.64 -19.50 12.60
C HIS A 545 14.93 -18.43 11.76
N ILE A 546 15.11 -17.13 12.05
CA ILE A 546 14.39 -16.03 11.38
C ILE A 546 14.55 -16.08 9.86
N GLU A 547 15.75 -16.32 9.35
CA GLU A 547 16.01 -16.42 7.90
C GLU A 547 15.20 -17.54 7.26
N GLN A 548 15.27 -18.72 7.83
CA GLN A 548 14.57 -19.90 7.32
C GLN A 548 13.05 -19.71 7.38
N LEU A 549 12.57 -19.11 8.45
CA LEU A 549 11.16 -18.76 8.61
C LEU A 549 10.71 -17.71 7.58
N GLN A 550 11.55 -16.74 7.21
CA GLN A 550 11.23 -15.76 6.17
C GLN A 550 11.15 -16.41 4.78
N ILE A 551 12.08 -17.30 4.46
CA ILE A 551 12.05 -18.08 3.20
C ILE A 551 10.77 -18.91 3.15
N MET A 552 10.44 -19.59 4.25
CA MET A 552 9.20 -20.37 4.39
C MET A 552 7.97 -19.48 4.17
N ALA A 553 7.87 -18.33 4.81
CA ALA A 553 6.73 -17.41 4.67
C ALA A 553 6.56 -16.93 3.22
N ALA A 554 7.66 -16.61 2.53
CA ALA A 554 7.64 -16.23 1.13
C ALA A 554 7.16 -17.37 0.22
N ALA A 555 7.63 -18.61 0.45
CA ALA A 555 7.21 -19.80 -0.29
C ALA A 555 5.71 -20.10 -0.07
N LEU A 556 5.23 -20.00 1.17
CA LEU A 556 3.82 -20.19 1.51
C LEU A 556 2.91 -19.09 0.94
N ALA A 557 3.39 -17.84 0.90
CA ALA A 557 2.67 -16.76 0.24
C ALA A 557 2.57 -17.01 -1.28
N ASP A 558 3.63 -17.54 -1.92
CA ASP A 558 3.60 -17.92 -3.33
C ASP A 558 2.60 -19.04 -3.58
N LEU A 559 2.61 -20.08 -2.74
CA LEU A 559 1.64 -21.17 -2.80
C LEU A 559 0.20 -20.67 -2.67
N ASP A 560 -0.06 -19.76 -1.72
CA ASP A 560 -1.40 -19.19 -1.52
C ASP A 560 -1.88 -18.43 -2.76
N VAL A 561 -1.00 -17.64 -3.40
CA VAL A 561 -1.35 -16.95 -4.65
C VAL A 561 -1.60 -17.95 -5.79
N LEU A 562 -0.80 -18.99 -5.92
CA LEU A 562 -1.00 -20.02 -6.96
C LEU A 562 -2.31 -20.77 -6.75
N ASN A 563 -2.59 -21.18 -5.52
CA ASN A 563 -3.85 -21.83 -5.14
C ASN A 563 -5.06 -20.93 -5.38
N ASN A 564 -4.94 -19.66 -4.98
CA ASN A 564 -5.98 -18.66 -5.22
C ASN A 564 -6.25 -18.47 -6.72
N LEU A 565 -5.23 -18.36 -7.56
CA LEU A 565 -5.39 -18.22 -9.01
C LEU A 565 -5.96 -19.50 -9.65
N ALA A 566 -5.64 -20.67 -9.12
CA ALA A 566 -6.23 -21.95 -9.54
C ALA A 566 -7.73 -21.98 -9.20
N GLU A 567 -8.10 -21.61 -8.00
CA GLU A 567 -9.50 -21.53 -7.58
C GLU A 567 -10.30 -20.52 -8.42
N ARG A 568 -9.72 -19.34 -8.68
CA ARG A 568 -10.35 -18.33 -9.57
C ARG A 568 -10.50 -18.84 -11.00
N ALA A 569 -9.50 -19.56 -11.52
CA ALA A 569 -9.59 -20.16 -12.85
C ALA A 569 -10.77 -21.15 -12.95
N LEU A 570 -10.95 -21.97 -11.94
CA LEU A 570 -12.07 -22.94 -11.85
C LEU A 570 -13.41 -22.24 -11.69
N THR A 571 -13.53 -21.36 -10.71
CA THR A 571 -14.82 -20.74 -10.34
C THR A 571 -15.32 -19.75 -11.39
N LEU A 572 -14.39 -19.01 -12.04
CA LEU A 572 -14.72 -17.99 -13.04
C LEU A 572 -14.58 -18.48 -14.48
N ASN A 573 -14.28 -19.75 -14.66
CA ASN A 573 -14.11 -20.37 -15.99
C ASN A 573 -13.08 -19.62 -16.84
N TYR A 574 -11.85 -19.48 -16.32
CA TYR A 574 -10.75 -18.84 -17.04
C TYR A 574 -9.88 -19.89 -17.74
N ALA A 575 -9.31 -19.52 -18.88
CA ALA A 575 -8.45 -20.40 -19.68
C ALA A 575 -6.96 -20.09 -19.46
N LYS A 576 -6.11 -21.13 -19.57
CA LYS A 576 -4.66 -20.98 -19.54
C LYS A 576 -4.16 -20.20 -20.75
N PRO A 577 -3.49 -19.04 -20.57
CA PRO A 577 -2.92 -18.30 -21.69
C PRO A 577 -1.67 -19.01 -22.23
N ILE A 578 -1.42 -18.86 -23.53
CA ILE A 578 -0.21 -19.30 -24.21
C ILE A 578 0.69 -18.08 -24.41
N LEU A 579 1.89 -18.10 -23.87
CA LEU A 579 2.88 -17.03 -23.99
C LEU A 579 3.73 -17.26 -25.25
N CYS A 580 3.69 -16.32 -26.19
CA CYS A 580 4.37 -16.40 -27.47
C CYS A 580 5.66 -15.57 -27.49
N ASP A 581 6.60 -15.89 -28.42
CA ASP A 581 7.85 -15.13 -28.61
C ASP A 581 7.65 -13.89 -29.48
N ASN A 582 6.60 -13.88 -30.28
CA ASN A 582 6.23 -12.71 -31.06
C ASN A 582 5.48 -11.67 -30.19
N ASP A 583 5.13 -10.55 -30.79
CA ASP A 583 4.37 -9.47 -30.18
C ASP A 583 2.85 -9.52 -30.46
N ASN A 584 2.33 -10.66 -30.96
CA ASN A 584 0.92 -10.79 -31.29
C ASN A 584 0.05 -10.99 -30.04
N ILE A 585 -1.17 -10.47 -30.09
CA ILE A 585 -2.23 -10.71 -29.11
C ILE A 585 -3.41 -11.32 -29.86
N SER A 586 -3.79 -12.54 -29.47
CA SER A 586 -4.96 -13.23 -30.02
C SER A 586 -5.81 -13.75 -28.87
N ILE A 587 -6.98 -13.19 -28.67
CA ILE A 587 -7.91 -13.54 -27.60
C ILE A 587 -9.21 -13.99 -28.26
N LYS A 588 -9.67 -15.19 -27.94
CA LYS A 588 -10.95 -15.72 -28.38
C LYS A 588 -11.96 -15.60 -27.24
N GLN A 589 -13.12 -14.99 -27.56
CA GLN A 589 -14.20 -14.82 -26.59
C GLN A 589 -13.73 -14.23 -25.25
N GLY A 590 -13.01 -13.11 -25.33
CA GLY A 590 -12.56 -12.38 -24.17
C GLY A 590 -13.72 -11.76 -23.39
N ARG A 591 -13.63 -11.77 -22.05
CA ARG A 591 -14.60 -11.20 -21.14
C ARG A 591 -13.92 -10.20 -20.21
N HIS A 592 -14.66 -9.22 -19.71
CA HIS A 592 -14.10 -8.26 -18.77
C HIS A 592 -14.17 -8.82 -17.34
N PRO A 593 -13.04 -9.10 -16.67
CA PRO A 593 -13.02 -9.85 -15.41
C PRO A 593 -13.84 -9.21 -14.29
N VAL A 594 -13.96 -7.88 -14.28
CA VAL A 594 -14.70 -7.16 -13.23
C VAL A 594 -16.16 -6.98 -13.64
N VAL A 595 -16.42 -6.50 -14.87
CA VAL A 595 -17.78 -6.16 -15.32
C VAL A 595 -18.67 -7.40 -15.34
N GLU A 596 -18.14 -8.55 -15.78
CA GLU A 596 -18.90 -9.80 -15.79
C GLU A 596 -19.36 -10.26 -14.40
N GLN A 597 -18.67 -9.85 -13.33
CA GLN A 597 -19.05 -10.19 -11.95
C GLN A 597 -20.11 -9.24 -11.35
N VAL A 598 -20.26 -8.05 -11.93
CA VAL A 598 -21.19 -7.01 -11.45
C VAL A 598 -22.50 -7.02 -12.23
N MET A 599 -22.46 -7.43 -13.50
CA MET A 599 -23.65 -7.49 -14.37
C MET A 599 -24.61 -8.59 -13.91
N LYS A 600 -25.91 -8.30 -14.02
CA LYS A 600 -26.97 -9.28 -13.81
C LYS A 600 -27.24 -10.12 -15.05
N GLU A 601 -26.95 -9.58 -16.22
CA GLU A 601 -27.10 -10.23 -17.50
C GLU A 601 -25.80 -10.89 -17.96
N PRO A 602 -25.85 -11.97 -18.77
CA PRO A 602 -24.64 -12.60 -19.26
C PRO A 602 -23.75 -11.61 -20.03
N PHE A 603 -22.47 -11.58 -19.74
CA PHE A 603 -21.51 -10.74 -20.46
C PHE A 603 -21.31 -11.24 -21.88
N ILE A 604 -21.37 -10.34 -22.86
CA ILE A 604 -21.11 -10.67 -24.27
C ILE A 604 -19.59 -10.68 -24.51
N ALA A 605 -19.07 -11.86 -24.74
CA ALA A 605 -17.66 -12.08 -25.01
C ALA A 605 -17.27 -11.63 -26.41
N ASN A 606 -16.06 -11.06 -26.54
CA ASN A 606 -15.57 -10.53 -27.83
C ASN A 606 -14.14 -10.99 -28.15
N PRO A 607 -13.83 -11.29 -29.43
CA PRO A 607 -12.48 -11.62 -29.86
C PRO A 607 -11.61 -10.34 -29.99
N VAL A 608 -10.29 -10.52 -29.80
CA VAL A 608 -9.28 -9.50 -30.13
C VAL A 608 -8.16 -10.16 -30.91
N GLU A 609 -7.83 -9.59 -32.05
CA GLU A 609 -6.71 -10.02 -32.87
C GLU A 609 -5.82 -8.81 -33.19
N LEU A 610 -4.60 -8.81 -32.69
CA LEU A 610 -3.57 -7.81 -32.97
C LEU A 610 -2.30 -8.53 -33.43
N ASN A 611 -1.90 -8.29 -34.66
CA ASN A 611 -0.75 -8.91 -35.32
C ASN A 611 -0.09 -7.95 -36.31
N ALA A 612 0.86 -8.41 -37.13
CA ALA A 612 1.56 -7.56 -38.08
C ALA A 612 0.65 -6.90 -39.14
N GLN A 613 -0.44 -7.56 -39.52
CA GLN A 613 -1.42 -7.04 -40.52
C GLN A 613 -2.56 -6.28 -39.85
N ARG A 614 -2.69 -6.37 -38.53
CA ARG A 614 -3.78 -5.79 -37.74
C ARG A 614 -3.18 -5.21 -36.44
N LYS A 615 -2.33 -4.20 -36.59
CA LYS A 615 -1.62 -3.57 -35.46
C LYS A 615 -2.51 -2.65 -34.66
N MET A 616 -3.42 -1.97 -35.33
CA MET A 616 -4.29 -0.98 -34.72
C MET A 616 -5.74 -1.20 -35.11
N LEU A 617 -6.64 -1.19 -34.12
CA LEU A 617 -8.07 -1.23 -34.31
C LEU A 617 -8.68 0.16 -34.09
N ILE A 618 -9.30 0.73 -35.10
CA ILE A 618 -10.13 1.93 -34.94
C ILE A 618 -11.53 1.46 -34.58
N ILE A 619 -11.95 1.78 -33.37
CA ILE A 619 -13.18 1.28 -32.76
C ILE A 619 -14.26 2.35 -32.83
N THR A 620 -15.30 2.11 -33.60
CA THR A 620 -16.44 3.01 -33.70
C THR A 620 -17.70 2.41 -33.05
N GLY A 621 -18.77 3.18 -32.94
CA GLY A 621 -20.03 2.75 -32.37
C GLY A 621 -20.56 3.67 -31.27
N PRO A 622 -21.77 3.40 -30.72
CA PRO A 622 -22.42 4.24 -29.74
C PRO A 622 -21.68 4.25 -28.39
N ASN A 623 -21.85 5.34 -27.61
CA ASN A 623 -21.17 5.47 -26.30
C ASN A 623 -21.51 4.36 -25.32
N MET A 624 -22.75 3.90 -25.30
CA MET A 624 -23.20 2.80 -24.44
C MET A 624 -22.93 1.40 -25.04
N GLY A 625 -22.33 1.32 -26.24
CA GLY A 625 -22.02 0.05 -26.90
C GLY A 625 -20.98 -0.80 -26.23
N GLY A 626 -20.13 -0.20 -25.33
CA GLY A 626 -19.09 -0.93 -24.58
C GLY A 626 -17.68 -0.78 -25.13
N LYS A 627 -17.36 0.27 -25.92
CA LYS A 627 -16.02 0.52 -26.48
C LYS A 627 -14.93 0.50 -25.42
N SER A 628 -15.07 1.31 -24.35
CA SER A 628 -14.10 1.40 -23.26
C SER A 628 -13.98 0.09 -22.47
N THR A 629 -15.10 -0.66 -22.32
CA THR A 629 -15.12 -1.98 -21.69
C THR A 629 -14.32 -2.99 -22.50
N TYR A 630 -14.49 -3.01 -23.81
CA TYR A 630 -13.74 -3.87 -24.72
C TYR A 630 -12.23 -3.60 -24.71
N MET A 631 -11.85 -2.33 -24.68
CA MET A 631 -10.44 -1.96 -24.56
C MET A 631 -9.85 -2.37 -23.21
N ARG A 632 -10.51 -2.00 -22.09
CA ARG A 632 -10.08 -2.38 -20.73
C ARG A 632 -9.97 -3.89 -20.56
N GLN A 633 -10.95 -4.64 -21.06
CA GLN A 633 -10.94 -6.11 -21.11
C GLN A 633 -9.64 -6.64 -21.71
N THR A 634 -9.23 -6.11 -22.86
CA THR A 634 -8.02 -6.53 -23.55
C THR A 634 -6.78 -6.28 -22.71
N ALA A 635 -6.65 -5.08 -22.14
CA ALA A 635 -5.50 -4.75 -21.27
C ALA A 635 -5.47 -5.60 -19.99
N LEU A 636 -6.63 -5.86 -19.37
CA LEU A 636 -6.70 -6.69 -18.17
C LEU A 636 -6.36 -8.15 -18.46
N ILE A 637 -6.79 -8.71 -19.58
CA ILE A 637 -6.43 -10.07 -20.01
C ILE A 637 -4.92 -10.18 -20.24
N VAL A 638 -4.31 -9.21 -20.92
CA VAL A 638 -2.86 -9.15 -21.12
C VAL A 638 -2.12 -9.03 -19.79
N LEU A 639 -2.57 -8.16 -18.90
CA LEU A 639 -1.99 -7.99 -17.56
C LEU A 639 -2.10 -9.28 -16.74
N MET A 640 -3.27 -9.94 -16.76
CA MET A 640 -3.48 -11.20 -16.04
C MET A 640 -2.53 -12.30 -16.55
N ALA A 641 -2.29 -12.39 -17.86
CA ALA A 641 -1.30 -13.31 -18.41
C ALA A 641 0.12 -13.01 -17.87
N HIS A 642 0.49 -11.73 -17.73
CA HIS A 642 1.79 -11.30 -17.23
C HIS A 642 1.95 -11.35 -15.69
N ILE A 643 0.91 -11.65 -14.94
CA ILE A 643 1.04 -12.03 -13.53
C ILE A 643 1.14 -13.56 -13.34
N GLY A 644 0.98 -14.33 -14.42
CA GLY A 644 0.94 -15.79 -14.39
C GLY A 644 -0.43 -16.34 -13.97
N SER A 645 -1.52 -15.67 -14.31
CA SER A 645 -2.89 -16.10 -14.09
C SER A 645 -3.53 -16.68 -15.33
N TYR A 646 -4.51 -17.54 -15.15
CA TYR A 646 -5.48 -17.86 -16.19
C TYR A 646 -6.33 -16.62 -16.49
N VAL A 647 -6.91 -16.54 -17.67
CA VAL A 647 -7.53 -15.34 -18.22
C VAL A 647 -9.00 -15.57 -18.61
N PRO A 648 -9.87 -14.54 -18.49
CA PRO A 648 -11.29 -14.63 -18.86
C PRO A 648 -11.48 -14.67 -20.39
N ALA A 649 -11.20 -15.81 -21.00
CA ALA A 649 -11.34 -16.06 -22.43
C ALA A 649 -11.47 -17.56 -22.69
N ASP A 650 -11.96 -17.95 -23.87
CA ASP A 650 -11.92 -19.37 -24.27
C ASP A 650 -10.49 -19.81 -24.60
N SER A 651 -9.71 -18.93 -25.20
CA SER A 651 -8.27 -19.10 -25.37
C SER A 651 -7.59 -17.75 -25.59
N ALA A 652 -6.34 -17.63 -25.13
CA ALA A 652 -5.53 -16.43 -25.33
C ALA A 652 -4.10 -16.81 -25.71
N LYS A 653 -3.56 -16.16 -26.73
CA LYS A 653 -2.14 -16.18 -27.08
C LYS A 653 -1.61 -14.76 -26.92
N ILE A 654 -0.68 -14.60 -25.98
CA ILE A 654 -0.16 -13.28 -25.59
C ILE A 654 1.32 -13.23 -25.91
N GLY A 655 1.71 -12.25 -26.70
CA GLY A 655 3.08 -11.96 -27.07
C GLY A 655 3.84 -11.18 -26.02
N ASN A 656 5.08 -10.86 -26.32
CA ASN A 656 5.96 -10.12 -25.42
C ASN A 656 5.57 -8.63 -25.40
N ILE A 657 4.92 -8.19 -24.34
CA ILE A 657 4.51 -6.81 -24.12
C ILE A 657 5.47 -6.14 -23.13
N ASP A 658 5.95 -4.95 -23.46
CA ASP A 658 6.83 -4.17 -22.58
C ASP A 658 6.09 -3.16 -21.72
N ARG A 659 5.00 -2.57 -22.25
CA ARG A 659 4.22 -1.52 -21.57
C ARG A 659 2.74 -1.63 -21.91
N ILE A 660 1.91 -1.23 -20.97
CA ILE A 660 0.50 -1.01 -21.21
C ILE A 660 0.19 0.45 -20.91
N PHE A 661 -0.33 1.17 -21.89
CA PHE A 661 -0.77 2.55 -21.75
C PHE A 661 -2.27 2.66 -21.96
N THR A 662 -2.90 3.48 -21.13
CA THR A 662 -4.32 3.78 -21.30
C THR A 662 -4.58 5.27 -21.19
N ARG A 663 -5.33 5.78 -22.15
CA ARG A 663 -5.99 7.08 -22.08
C ARG A 663 -7.49 6.82 -22.24
N ILE A 664 -8.20 6.69 -21.09
CA ILE A 664 -9.62 6.32 -21.06
C ILE A 664 -10.34 7.28 -20.12
N GLY A 665 -11.31 8.03 -20.67
CA GLY A 665 -12.17 8.96 -19.94
C GLY A 665 -11.45 10.22 -19.45
N ALA A 666 -12.19 11.30 -19.25
CA ALA A 666 -11.71 12.50 -18.58
C ALA A 666 -12.05 12.39 -17.10
N SER A 667 -11.06 12.27 -16.22
CA SER A 667 -11.27 12.61 -14.82
C SER A 667 -11.01 14.10 -14.67
N ASP A 668 -12.01 14.86 -14.26
CA ASP A 668 -11.80 16.26 -13.85
C ASP A 668 -10.87 16.26 -12.64
N ASP A 669 -9.64 16.69 -12.83
CA ASP A 669 -8.73 16.96 -11.74
C ASP A 669 -8.92 18.41 -11.27
N LEU A 670 -10.06 18.66 -10.65
CA LEU A 670 -10.41 19.95 -10.08
C LEU A 670 -9.42 20.42 -9.00
N ALA A 671 -8.73 19.46 -8.37
CA ALA A 671 -7.78 19.75 -7.29
C ALA A 671 -6.48 20.37 -7.81
N SER A 672 -6.01 20.02 -9.02
CA SER A 672 -4.78 20.58 -9.62
C SER A 672 -5.03 21.85 -10.43
N GLY A 673 -6.27 22.27 -10.65
CA GLY A 673 -6.63 23.44 -11.47
C GLY A 673 -6.27 23.30 -12.95
N ARG A 674 -5.93 22.10 -13.43
CA ARG A 674 -5.62 21.83 -14.85
C ARG A 674 -6.91 21.57 -15.61
N SER A 675 -7.01 22.12 -16.85
CA SER A 675 -8.15 21.79 -17.71
C SER A 675 -8.10 20.32 -18.12
N THR A 676 -9.27 19.70 -18.31
CA THR A 676 -9.40 18.32 -18.79
C THR A 676 -8.62 18.08 -20.09
N PHE A 677 -8.60 19.05 -20.98
CA PHE A 677 -7.83 19.00 -22.23
C PHE A 677 -6.32 18.95 -21.97
N MET A 678 -5.80 19.71 -21.00
CA MET A 678 -4.36 19.69 -20.66
C MET A 678 -3.94 18.35 -20.06
N VAL A 679 -4.78 17.76 -19.21
CA VAL A 679 -4.55 16.39 -18.66
C VAL A 679 -4.53 15.38 -19.81
N GLU A 680 -5.50 15.44 -20.70
CA GLU A 680 -5.60 14.59 -21.88
C GLU A 680 -4.34 14.68 -22.75
N MET A 681 -3.88 15.90 -23.03
CA MET A 681 -2.68 16.11 -23.87
C MET A 681 -1.39 15.66 -23.15
N THR A 682 -1.29 15.81 -21.84
CA THR A 682 -0.14 15.31 -21.07
C THR A 682 -0.08 13.78 -21.11
N GLU A 683 -1.20 13.08 -20.88
CA GLU A 683 -1.27 11.62 -21.00
C GLU A 683 -0.94 11.15 -22.42
N THR A 684 -1.48 11.82 -23.44
CA THR A 684 -1.20 11.52 -24.85
C THR A 684 0.29 11.71 -25.18
N ALA A 685 0.89 12.80 -24.71
CA ALA A 685 2.32 13.07 -24.90
C ALA A 685 3.18 11.99 -24.23
N THR A 686 2.81 11.58 -23.02
CA THR A 686 3.45 10.48 -22.31
C THR A 686 3.46 9.20 -23.15
N ILE A 687 2.31 8.83 -23.70
CA ILE A 687 2.18 7.65 -24.56
C ILE A 687 3.05 7.76 -25.81
N LEU A 688 2.93 8.88 -26.55
CA LEU A 688 3.66 9.07 -27.80
C LEU A 688 5.17 9.08 -27.65
N ASN A 689 5.68 9.58 -26.51
CA ASN A 689 7.11 9.63 -26.23
C ASN A 689 7.69 8.32 -25.68
N ASN A 690 6.89 7.47 -25.06
CA ASN A 690 7.37 6.28 -24.35
C ASN A 690 6.90 4.94 -24.92
N ALA A 691 5.90 4.93 -25.79
CA ALA A 691 5.43 3.70 -26.42
C ALA A 691 6.44 3.13 -27.40
N THR A 692 6.50 1.81 -27.50
CA THR A 692 7.35 1.05 -28.42
C THR A 692 6.48 0.14 -29.30
N ALA A 693 7.07 -0.54 -30.26
CA ALA A 693 6.37 -1.51 -31.08
C ALA A 693 5.81 -2.71 -30.27
N GLN A 694 6.36 -2.96 -29.08
CA GLN A 694 5.89 -4.01 -28.17
C GLN A 694 4.85 -3.50 -27.16
N SER A 695 4.49 -2.22 -27.19
CA SER A 695 3.52 -1.64 -26.26
C SER A 695 2.08 -1.95 -26.69
N LEU A 696 1.22 -2.14 -25.67
CA LEU A 696 -0.23 -2.14 -25.84
C LEU A 696 -0.78 -0.76 -25.45
N VAL A 697 -1.42 -0.09 -26.39
CA VAL A 697 -1.93 1.27 -26.21
C VAL A 697 -3.46 1.29 -26.34
N LEU A 698 -4.13 1.89 -25.38
CA LEU A 698 -5.58 2.09 -25.37
C LEU A 698 -5.88 3.58 -25.38
N MET A 699 -6.49 4.07 -26.46
CA MET A 699 -6.82 5.48 -26.64
C MET A 699 -8.34 5.64 -26.79
N ASP A 700 -8.96 6.35 -25.86
CA ASP A 700 -10.42 6.55 -25.87
C ASP A 700 -10.77 8.02 -26.05
N GLU A 701 -11.36 8.33 -27.19
CA GLU A 701 -12.02 9.61 -27.50
C GLU A 701 -11.11 10.84 -27.37
N ILE A 702 -9.97 10.84 -28.03
CA ILE A 702 -9.03 11.95 -28.04
C ILE A 702 -9.59 13.17 -28.78
N GLY A 703 -9.31 14.37 -28.24
CA GLY A 703 -9.66 15.65 -28.88
C GLY A 703 -11.05 16.19 -28.47
N ARG A 704 -11.70 15.63 -27.42
CA ARG A 704 -13.00 16.11 -26.97
C ARG A 704 -12.96 17.46 -26.25
N GLY A 705 -11.82 17.82 -25.67
CA GLY A 705 -11.68 19.02 -24.85
C GLY A 705 -11.45 20.32 -25.62
N THR A 706 -11.53 20.32 -26.97
CA THR A 706 -11.24 21.45 -27.83
C THR A 706 -12.26 21.59 -28.98
N SER A 707 -12.01 22.48 -29.96
CA SER A 707 -12.88 22.61 -31.13
C SER A 707 -12.89 21.32 -31.97
N THR A 708 -13.97 21.06 -32.69
CA THR A 708 -14.16 19.80 -33.45
C THR A 708 -13.01 19.57 -34.43
N TYR A 709 -12.59 20.58 -35.17
CA TYR A 709 -11.53 20.43 -36.17
C TYR A 709 -10.14 20.26 -35.55
N ASP A 710 -9.83 20.98 -34.47
CA ASP A 710 -8.57 20.80 -33.74
C ASP A 710 -8.53 19.39 -33.12
N GLY A 711 -9.63 18.95 -32.52
CA GLY A 711 -9.75 17.62 -31.92
C GLY A 711 -9.57 16.52 -32.95
N LEU A 712 -10.25 16.62 -34.11
CA LEU A 712 -10.09 15.68 -35.20
C LEU A 712 -8.65 15.64 -35.71
N SER A 713 -8.03 16.81 -35.95
CA SER A 713 -6.65 16.91 -36.45
C SER A 713 -5.65 16.25 -35.49
N LEU A 714 -5.80 16.49 -34.19
CA LEU A 714 -4.96 15.87 -33.15
C LEU A 714 -5.18 14.36 -33.07
N ALA A 715 -6.43 13.90 -33.12
CA ALA A 715 -6.77 12.48 -33.10
C ALA A 715 -6.20 11.75 -34.31
N TYR A 716 -6.33 12.35 -35.51
CA TYR A 716 -5.77 11.83 -36.76
C TYR A 716 -4.24 11.70 -36.67
N ALA A 717 -3.56 12.79 -36.33
CA ALA A 717 -2.10 12.81 -36.22
C ALA A 717 -1.58 11.83 -35.17
N THR A 718 -2.29 11.69 -34.02
CA THR A 718 -1.96 10.73 -32.98
C THR A 718 -2.11 9.29 -33.46
N ALA A 719 -3.23 8.97 -34.14
CA ALA A 719 -3.48 7.65 -34.69
C ALA A 719 -2.44 7.27 -35.73
N ASP A 720 -2.16 8.16 -36.67
CA ASP A 720 -1.14 7.94 -37.68
C ASP A 720 0.26 7.75 -37.08
N HIS A 721 0.64 8.58 -36.10
CA HIS A 721 1.94 8.45 -35.44
C HIS A 721 2.11 7.10 -34.71
N LEU A 722 1.08 6.65 -33.96
CA LEU A 722 1.08 5.35 -33.30
C LEU A 722 1.19 4.20 -34.31
N ALA A 723 0.49 4.29 -35.40
CA ALA A 723 0.46 3.23 -36.41
C ALA A 723 1.72 3.19 -37.29
N SER A 724 2.12 4.36 -37.84
CA SER A 724 3.16 4.46 -38.86
C SER A 724 4.57 4.55 -38.27
N LYS A 725 4.77 5.32 -37.20
CA LYS A 725 6.10 5.54 -36.61
C LYS A 725 6.41 4.61 -35.44
N ILE A 726 5.50 4.48 -34.48
CA ILE A 726 5.72 3.66 -33.30
C ILE A 726 5.41 2.20 -33.60
N SER A 727 4.38 1.94 -34.38
CA SER A 727 3.86 0.60 -34.72
C SER A 727 3.39 -0.19 -33.49
N ALA A 728 2.88 0.48 -32.47
CA ALA A 728 2.37 -0.13 -31.23
C ALA A 728 1.07 -0.90 -31.49
N LYS A 729 0.80 -1.92 -30.69
CA LYS A 729 -0.50 -2.60 -30.68
C LYS A 729 -1.53 -1.67 -30.05
N THR A 730 -2.46 -1.16 -30.85
CA THR A 730 -3.32 -0.06 -30.42
C THR A 730 -4.80 -0.37 -30.57
N LEU A 731 -5.58 -0.08 -29.56
CA LEU A 731 -7.03 0.00 -29.59
C LEU A 731 -7.42 1.47 -29.48
N PHE A 732 -7.99 2.03 -30.55
CA PHE A 732 -8.29 3.45 -30.67
C PHE A 732 -9.79 3.67 -30.84
N ALA A 733 -10.49 4.03 -29.79
CA ALA A 733 -11.91 4.34 -29.85
C ALA A 733 -12.13 5.81 -30.20
N THR A 734 -13.04 6.08 -31.13
CA THR A 734 -13.31 7.42 -31.63
C THR A 734 -14.78 7.62 -31.99
N HIS A 735 -15.22 8.89 -31.96
CA HIS A 735 -16.46 9.37 -32.53
C HIS A 735 -16.27 10.07 -33.88
N TYR A 736 -15.02 10.31 -34.28
CA TYR A 736 -14.71 10.89 -35.57
C TYR A 736 -14.73 9.82 -36.64
N PHE A 737 -15.77 9.83 -37.50
CA PHE A 737 -15.89 8.87 -38.59
C PHE A 737 -14.79 9.06 -39.64
N GLU A 738 -14.26 10.27 -39.77
CA GLU A 738 -13.17 10.61 -40.66
C GLU A 738 -11.89 9.79 -40.37
N LEU A 739 -11.68 9.37 -39.11
CA LEU A 739 -10.56 8.49 -38.79
C LEU A 739 -10.69 7.10 -39.39
N THR A 740 -11.89 6.66 -39.78
CA THR A 740 -12.05 5.35 -40.40
C THR A 740 -11.42 5.28 -41.80
N GLU A 741 -11.26 6.41 -42.46
CA GLU A 741 -10.58 6.51 -43.76
C GLU A 741 -9.07 6.24 -43.63
N LEU A 742 -8.49 6.46 -42.47
CA LEU A 742 -7.08 6.18 -42.21
C LEU A 742 -6.76 4.69 -42.38
N ALA A 743 -7.72 3.80 -42.11
CA ALA A 743 -7.53 2.36 -42.31
C ALA A 743 -7.38 1.95 -43.77
N GLU A 744 -7.88 2.76 -44.73
CA GLU A 744 -7.71 2.53 -46.16
C GLU A 744 -6.31 2.97 -46.65
N GLN A 745 -5.72 3.92 -45.95
CA GLN A 745 -4.45 4.57 -46.35
C GLN A 745 -3.24 3.95 -45.65
N THR A 746 -3.41 3.41 -44.43
CA THR A 746 -2.29 2.96 -43.60
C THR A 746 -2.34 1.43 -43.38
N PRO A 747 -1.32 0.68 -43.86
CA PRO A 747 -1.26 -0.78 -43.66
C PRO A 747 -1.22 -1.15 -42.19
N GLY A 748 -2.00 -2.14 -41.80
CA GLY A 748 -2.06 -2.63 -40.42
C GLY A 748 -3.09 -1.93 -39.51
N LEU A 749 -3.85 -0.96 -40.06
CA LEU A 749 -5.05 -0.41 -39.43
C LEU A 749 -6.27 -1.15 -39.92
N VAL A 750 -7.19 -1.44 -38.99
CA VAL A 750 -8.45 -2.10 -39.30
C VAL A 750 -9.57 -1.40 -38.55
N ASN A 751 -10.66 -1.13 -39.25
CA ASN A 751 -11.88 -0.63 -38.63
C ASN A 751 -12.67 -1.78 -38.01
N VAL A 752 -13.14 -1.56 -36.77
CA VAL A 752 -14.11 -2.42 -36.09
C VAL A 752 -15.19 -1.55 -35.45
N HIS A 753 -16.35 -2.11 -35.23
CA HIS A 753 -17.43 -1.39 -34.56
C HIS A 753 -18.20 -2.30 -33.59
N LEU A 754 -18.75 -1.66 -32.57
CA LEU A 754 -19.70 -2.32 -31.68
C LEU A 754 -21.09 -2.21 -32.29
N ASP A 755 -21.71 -3.38 -32.48
CA ASP A 755 -22.99 -3.50 -33.15
C ASP A 755 -24.15 -2.98 -32.31
N ALA A 756 -25.08 -2.30 -32.99
CA ALA A 756 -26.30 -1.79 -32.38
C ALA A 756 -27.42 -1.84 -33.40
N ILE A 757 -28.54 -2.39 -33.02
CA ILE A 757 -29.73 -2.57 -33.87
C ILE A 757 -30.79 -1.53 -33.48
N GLU A 758 -31.25 -0.78 -34.47
CA GLU A 758 -32.35 0.15 -34.31
C GLU A 758 -33.69 -0.59 -34.55
N HIS A 759 -34.59 -0.53 -33.58
CA HIS A 759 -35.92 -1.10 -33.71
C HIS A 759 -36.98 -0.10 -33.20
N ASN A 760 -37.87 0.37 -34.08
CA ASN A 760 -39.00 1.27 -33.75
C ASN A 760 -38.63 2.46 -32.86
N ASP A 761 -37.66 3.28 -33.26
CA ASP A 761 -37.12 4.44 -32.46
C ASP A 761 -36.38 4.07 -31.13
N THR A 762 -36.19 2.79 -30.85
CA THR A 762 -35.36 2.31 -29.78
C THR A 762 -34.07 1.70 -30.31
N ILE A 763 -32.98 1.71 -29.50
CA ILE A 763 -31.74 1.07 -29.87
C ILE A 763 -31.48 -0.12 -28.93
N ALA A 764 -31.08 -1.25 -29.48
CA ALA A 764 -30.57 -2.38 -28.73
C ALA A 764 -29.05 -2.49 -28.96
N PHE A 765 -28.29 -2.43 -27.93
CA PHE A 765 -26.82 -2.61 -27.98
C PHE A 765 -26.53 -4.11 -27.96
N MET A 766 -25.92 -4.60 -29.02
CA MET A 766 -25.57 -6.02 -29.10
C MET A 766 -24.28 -6.34 -28.41
N HIS A 767 -23.48 -5.33 -28.06
CA HIS A 767 -22.17 -5.45 -27.42
C HIS A 767 -21.18 -6.37 -28.14
N THR A 768 -21.44 -6.72 -29.39
CA THR A 768 -20.61 -7.58 -30.24
C THR A 768 -19.72 -6.71 -31.10
N VAL A 769 -18.44 -7.05 -31.18
CA VAL A 769 -17.46 -6.37 -32.04
C VAL A 769 -17.46 -7.04 -33.42
N LEU A 770 -17.67 -6.24 -34.45
CA LEU A 770 -17.68 -6.68 -35.87
C LEU A 770 -16.61 -5.90 -36.66
N ASP A 771 -16.11 -6.51 -37.72
CA ASP A 771 -15.19 -5.85 -38.66
C ASP A 771 -15.93 -4.79 -39.50
N GLY A 772 -15.20 -3.71 -39.82
CA GLY A 772 -15.73 -2.56 -40.57
C GLY A 772 -16.09 -1.38 -39.67
N ALA A 773 -16.31 -0.22 -40.27
CA ALA A 773 -16.73 1.00 -39.59
C ALA A 773 -18.24 0.98 -39.25
N ALA A 774 -18.65 1.63 -38.16
CA ALA A 774 -20.06 1.82 -37.85
C ALA A 774 -20.72 2.71 -38.90
N SER A 775 -21.93 2.39 -39.31
CA SER A 775 -22.70 3.15 -40.32
C SER A 775 -23.35 4.42 -39.78
N LYS A 776 -23.57 4.51 -38.45
CA LYS A 776 -24.28 5.62 -37.76
C LYS A 776 -23.75 5.84 -36.34
N SER A 777 -23.93 7.06 -35.82
CA SER A 777 -23.49 7.44 -34.48
C SER A 777 -24.50 7.11 -33.36
N PHE A 778 -25.76 6.90 -33.65
CA PHE A 778 -26.87 6.61 -32.71
C PHE A 778 -27.02 7.60 -31.51
N GLY A 779 -26.39 8.76 -31.55
CA GLY A 779 -26.40 9.73 -30.43
C GLY A 779 -27.79 10.23 -30.07
N LEU A 780 -28.66 10.42 -31.06
CA LEU A 780 -30.04 10.89 -30.84
C LEU A 780 -30.93 9.80 -30.23
N GLN A 781 -30.70 8.53 -30.57
CA GLN A 781 -31.39 7.38 -29.99
C GLN A 781 -30.98 7.19 -28.52
N VAL A 782 -29.71 7.33 -28.22
CA VAL A 782 -29.21 7.30 -26.82
C VAL A 782 -29.81 8.44 -26.01
N ALA A 783 -29.86 9.66 -26.55
CA ALA A 783 -30.48 10.81 -25.90
C ALA A 783 -32.00 10.56 -25.64
N ALA A 784 -32.69 9.90 -26.55
CA ALA A 784 -34.10 9.51 -26.35
C ALA A 784 -34.25 8.49 -25.22
N LEU A 785 -33.36 7.48 -25.14
CA LEU A 785 -33.33 6.50 -24.05
C LEU A 785 -33.02 7.16 -22.69
N ALA A 786 -32.18 8.17 -22.67
CA ALA A 786 -31.85 8.95 -21.47
C ALA A 786 -33.00 9.87 -20.98
N GLY A 787 -34.13 9.91 -21.73
CA GLY A 787 -35.31 10.69 -21.36
C GLY A 787 -35.34 12.14 -21.85
N VAL A 788 -34.50 12.50 -22.82
CA VAL A 788 -34.59 13.83 -23.48
C VAL A 788 -35.96 13.99 -24.16
N PRO A 789 -36.66 15.13 -23.97
CA PRO A 789 -38.01 15.33 -24.52
C PRO A 789 -38.09 15.07 -26.02
N LYS A 790 -39.14 14.37 -26.45
CA LYS A 790 -39.35 14.02 -27.86
C LYS A 790 -39.32 15.20 -28.84
N SER A 791 -39.78 16.40 -28.38
CA SER A 791 -39.73 17.63 -29.17
C SER A 791 -38.30 18.04 -29.51
N VAL A 792 -37.38 17.94 -28.54
CA VAL A 792 -35.94 18.22 -28.69
C VAL A 792 -35.28 17.21 -29.61
N ILE A 793 -35.58 15.93 -29.42
CA ILE A 793 -35.06 14.85 -30.29
C ILE A 793 -35.52 15.06 -31.76
N ASN A 794 -36.78 15.42 -31.99
CA ASN A 794 -37.28 15.67 -33.34
C ASN A 794 -36.61 16.88 -34.00
N GLN A 795 -36.41 17.99 -33.26
CA GLN A 795 -35.64 19.11 -33.78
C GLN A 795 -34.18 18.73 -34.08
N ALA A 796 -33.54 17.94 -33.20
CA ALA A 796 -32.18 17.47 -33.42
C ALA A 796 -32.09 16.55 -34.66
N LYS A 797 -33.07 15.65 -34.89
CA LYS A 797 -33.14 14.81 -36.10
C LYS A 797 -33.28 15.67 -37.37
N GLN A 798 -34.07 16.71 -37.34
CA GLN A 798 -34.23 17.65 -38.49
C GLN A 798 -32.90 18.41 -38.72
N LYS A 799 -32.25 18.90 -37.66
CA LYS A 799 -31.00 19.62 -37.77
C LYS A 799 -29.87 18.73 -38.29
N LEU A 800 -29.79 17.47 -37.80
CA LEU A 800 -28.82 16.48 -38.28
C LEU A 800 -28.94 16.25 -39.79
N LYS A 801 -30.18 16.01 -40.27
CA LYS A 801 -30.44 15.83 -41.72
C LYS A 801 -29.99 17.04 -42.57
N LEU A 802 -30.17 18.28 -42.04
CA LEU A 802 -29.70 19.49 -42.70
C LEU A 802 -28.16 19.55 -42.73
N LEU A 803 -27.49 19.16 -41.67
CA LEU A 803 -26.02 19.16 -41.59
C LEU A 803 -25.43 18.08 -42.51
N GLU A 804 -26.00 16.88 -42.54
CA GLU A 804 -25.57 15.80 -43.45
C GLU A 804 -25.78 16.17 -44.91
N ASN A 805 -26.91 16.82 -45.26
CA ASN A 805 -27.19 17.30 -46.61
C ASN A 805 -26.26 18.47 -47.01
N HIS A 806 -25.83 19.32 -46.09
CA HIS A 806 -24.85 20.38 -46.36
C HIS A 806 -23.45 19.82 -46.66
N GLN A 807 -23.06 18.70 -46.02
CA GLN A 807 -21.81 18.03 -46.34
C GLN A 807 -21.83 17.36 -47.73
N SER A 808 -22.99 16.85 -48.15
CA SER A 808 -23.14 16.25 -49.49
C SER A 808 -23.29 17.29 -50.62
N VAL A 809 -23.64 18.53 -50.33
CA VAL A 809 -23.86 19.61 -51.33
C VAL A 809 -22.64 20.52 -51.49
N THR A 810 -21.71 20.48 -50.57
CA THR A 810 -20.43 21.19 -50.68
C THR A 810 -19.30 20.31 -51.20
N ALA A 811 -19.61 19.34 -52.08
CA ALA A 811 -18.65 18.85 -53.05
C ALA A 811 -18.88 19.63 -54.37
N PRO A 812 -18.30 20.82 -54.57
CA PRO A 812 -18.01 21.27 -55.93
C PRO A 812 -16.98 20.27 -56.47
N ASN A 813 -17.06 19.91 -57.74
CA ASN A 813 -15.95 19.37 -58.51
C ASN A 813 -14.73 20.30 -58.43
N ILE A 814 -14.13 20.35 -57.25
CA ILE A 814 -12.72 20.62 -57.08
C ILE A 814 -12.14 19.22 -57.16
N GLU A 815 -11.44 18.93 -58.25
CA GLU A 815 -10.46 17.87 -58.28
C GLU A 815 -9.85 17.77 -56.87
N GLN A 816 -10.07 16.64 -56.20
CA GLN A 816 -9.40 16.34 -54.98
C GLN A 816 -7.91 16.43 -55.22
N GLN A 817 -7.34 17.63 -54.97
CA GLN A 817 -5.95 17.68 -54.58
C GLN A 817 -5.92 16.92 -53.24
N ALA A 818 -5.68 15.63 -53.34
CA ALA A 818 -5.16 14.83 -52.28
C ALA A 818 -4.07 15.68 -51.61
N PHE A 819 -4.25 15.93 -50.30
CA PHE A 819 -3.12 16.37 -49.47
C PHE A 819 -2.14 15.20 -49.36
N THR A 820 -1.52 14.88 -50.50
CA THR A 820 -0.24 14.23 -50.51
C THR A 820 0.72 15.25 -49.93
N PHE A 821 1.14 15.03 -48.68
CA PHE A 821 2.38 15.58 -48.22
C PHE A 821 3.50 14.92 -49.02
N ASN A 822 3.61 15.35 -50.27
CA ASN A 822 4.85 15.18 -50.99
C ASN A 822 5.86 16.09 -50.28
N ASN A 823 6.90 15.49 -49.77
CA ASN A 823 8.17 16.13 -49.43
C ASN A 823 8.85 16.63 -50.72
N GLU A 824 8.19 17.46 -51.51
CA GLU A 824 8.82 18.35 -52.40
C GLU A 824 8.90 19.70 -51.70
N ALA A 825 10.11 20.05 -51.30
CA ALA A 825 10.44 21.38 -50.89
C ALA A 825 9.92 22.34 -52.01
N GLN A 826 8.71 22.89 -51.82
CA GLN A 826 8.29 24.06 -52.58
C GLN A 826 9.33 25.15 -52.26
N GLN A 827 10.16 25.43 -53.22
CA GLN A 827 10.92 26.69 -53.23
C GLN A 827 9.89 27.82 -53.16
N ILE A 828 9.61 28.28 -51.94
CA ILE A 828 8.90 29.54 -51.75
C ILE A 828 9.82 30.60 -52.35
N SER A 829 9.41 31.18 -53.45
CA SER A 829 10.11 32.36 -53.96
C SER A 829 10.08 33.42 -52.85
N PRO A 830 11.22 33.98 -52.50
CA PRO A 830 11.29 34.96 -51.38
C PRO A 830 10.30 36.11 -51.66
N SER A 831 9.60 36.54 -50.62
CA SER A 831 8.70 37.68 -50.69
C SER A 831 9.49 38.93 -51.09
N GLU A 832 8.84 39.93 -51.66
CA GLU A 832 9.50 41.17 -52.06
C GLU A 832 10.16 41.91 -50.87
N VAL A 833 9.62 41.67 -49.67
CA VAL A 833 10.21 42.15 -48.39
C VAL A 833 11.47 41.39 -48.06
N GLU A 834 11.53 40.06 -48.25
CA GLU A 834 12.71 39.24 -48.00
C GLU A 834 13.84 39.55 -48.99
N LEU A 835 13.48 39.77 -50.26
CA LEU A 835 14.46 40.19 -51.31
C LEU A 835 15.07 41.55 -51.01
N GLN A 836 14.27 42.51 -50.53
CA GLN A 836 14.79 43.83 -50.14
C GLN A 836 15.61 43.78 -48.87
N LEU A 837 15.19 42.97 -47.83
CA LEU A 837 15.97 42.78 -46.61
C LEU A 837 17.35 42.17 -46.88
N THR A 838 17.42 41.19 -47.78
CA THR A 838 18.68 40.48 -48.12
C THR A 838 19.64 41.36 -48.89
N ALA A 839 19.16 42.41 -49.57
CA ALA A 839 19.96 43.35 -50.32
C ALA A 839 20.53 44.54 -49.51
N ILE A 840 20.20 44.58 -48.21
CA ILE A 840 20.57 45.70 -47.32
C ILE A 840 21.80 45.34 -46.48
N ASP A 841 22.79 46.21 -46.46
CA ASP A 841 23.88 46.15 -45.50
C ASP A 841 23.56 47.07 -44.30
N PRO A 842 23.23 46.59 -43.13
CA PRO A 842 22.83 47.41 -41.98
C PRO A 842 23.92 48.33 -41.46
N ASP A 843 25.22 47.99 -41.67
CA ASP A 843 26.36 48.74 -41.19
C ASP A 843 26.65 49.99 -42.03
N ASN A 844 26.11 50.06 -43.25
CA ASN A 844 26.25 51.18 -44.17
C ASN A 844 25.05 52.13 -44.19
N LEU A 845 24.05 51.94 -43.31
CA LEU A 845 22.86 52.77 -43.22
C LEU A 845 22.99 53.86 -42.17
N SER A 846 22.71 55.08 -42.47
CA SER A 846 22.48 56.12 -41.47
C SER A 846 21.19 55.94 -40.77
N PRO A 847 21.00 56.40 -39.50
CA PRO A 847 19.76 56.23 -38.73
C PRO A 847 18.50 56.71 -39.45
N ARG A 848 18.58 57.71 -40.23
CA ARG A 848 17.50 58.26 -41.06
C ARG A 848 17.13 57.35 -42.23
N GLN A 849 18.11 56.78 -42.87
CA GLN A 849 17.89 55.83 -43.98
C GLN A 849 17.28 54.48 -43.42
N ALA A 850 17.69 54.00 -42.26
CA ALA A 850 17.12 52.86 -41.63
C ALA A 850 15.66 53.08 -41.29
N HIS A 851 15.32 54.25 -40.79
CA HIS A 851 13.92 54.60 -40.45
C HIS A 851 13.05 54.70 -41.72
N ASP A 852 13.52 55.36 -42.77
CA ASP A 852 12.77 55.43 -44.05
C ASP A 852 12.64 54.08 -44.74
N LEU A 853 13.60 53.18 -44.55
CA LEU A 853 13.57 51.82 -45.05
C LEU A 853 12.55 50.97 -44.30
N LEU A 854 12.42 51.10 -42.97
CA LEU A 854 11.39 50.43 -42.19
C LEU A 854 9.97 50.78 -42.66
N TYR A 855 9.72 52.03 -43.00
CA TYR A 855 8.43 52.43 -43.56
C TYR A 855 8.21 51.85 -44.97
N LYS A 856 9.25 51.73 -45.81
CA LYS A 856 9.11 51.04 -47.09
C LYS A 856 8.81 49.56 -46.95
N LEU A 857 9.54 48.88 -46.11
CA LEU A 857 9.28 47.44 -45.84
C LEU A 857 7.90 47.20 -45.29
N LYS A 858 7.41 48.07 -44.39
CA LYS A 858 6.05 47.99 -43.84
C LYS A 858 4.97 48.28 -44.89
N ALA A 859 5.25 49.02 -45.91
CA ALA A 859 4.32 49.30 -47.02
C ALA A 859 4.24 48.11 -48.03
N LEU A 860 5.19 47.17 -47.97
CA LEU A 860 5.24 45.98 -48.81
C LEU A 860 4.65 44.76 -48.14
N LEU A 861 4.37 44.85 -46.84
CA LEU A 861 3.55 43.88 -46.04
C LEU A 861 2.06 44.12 -46.25
#